data_ebcdd7a2328e2f97344e0a49d1aa79d6
#
_entry.id   ebcdd7a2328e2f97344e0a49d1aa79d6
#
_cell.length_a   1.000
_cell.length_b   1.000
_cell.length_c   1.000
_cell.angle_alpha   90.00
_cell.angle_beta   90.00
_cell.angle_gamma   90.00
#
_symmetry.space_group_name_H-M   'P 1'
#
loop_
_entity.id
_entity.type
_entity.pdbx_description
1 polymer ?
#
loop_
_entity_poly.entity_id
_entity_poly.type
_entity_poly.pdbx_seq_one_letter_code
_entity_poly.pdbx_strand_id
1 'polypeptide(L)'
;MSREIFALDIGTRKVMGIVAEAVGGSLRIADVETREHTARPMLDGQVHSIREVADNVAQIKAALEKRLSRPLTAAGVAVAGRNLLTHTMRIEHAVDPFQEITQDMVRSLELDAIGRIISDAGAGLSDFYCVGYSPVHYELDGERLQDLVGHRASTIGVEVIATFLPRVVLDSIFSVLSHAGLEPANITLEPIAAMNAIVPAEMRRLNIILVDIGAGTSDLALSRDGVVFAYGMVPEAGDEITECICGHYVVDFATGEHIKRSIGSRDEISYKDIWDRSHTVKAQSVREVIGPAVQRLASSIAATALELNGGVPQAVIAVGGGALTPGLLNELAGMCGLPAQKVGIRLPSAIKGLLDRTGRLSGPEAVTPIGIASMTSAGQGMQFINVTVNGARIKMLDLSQKKDVLGALSLSGVMRNKRLYPRMGMAVSVEVNGVFKTIKGTMGQPARITVNGAPAGSLTVPVRDGDCIELVDAVDGEDASAKVSDVIGHHRVRCILNNELVSVPMPVTMNGAVVPHDAPVVDRARIATEPVAVHHVLRHKGIEAGHCLERQILVNINNTPRVLPQRNYTLTINGRAADLDTPVSQGDAVFFQPQEPSFYRVRDVVDIPEGIDRITINVNGRDIDIGLRKAQVFMNGHEVSPDEFLVDGADITVYYSKQHQVLLSEIFNYIDVDASQALGKRMRFFVDDAPAGFTTRVPAGAQVRIVFEDRN
;
A
#
# COMPACT_ATOMS: atom_id res chain seq x y z
N MET A 1 -13.36 -44.40 30.28
CA MET A 1 -13.54 -43.27 31.24
C MET A 1 -14.73 -42.48 30.77
N SER A 2 -15.68 -42.12 31.65
CA SER A 2 -16.77 -41.24 31.30
C SER A 2 -16.21 -39.87 31.00
N ARG A 3 -16.47 -39.33 29.80
CA ARG A 3 -16.12 -37.95 29.43
C ARG A 3 -17.26 -37.05 29.88
N GLU A 4 -16.96 -36.16 30.80
CA GLU A 4 -17.90 -35.11 31.20
C GLU A 4 -18.01 -34.05 30.13
N ILE A 5 -19.23 -33.55 29.95
CA ILE A 5 -19.56 -32.55 28.95
C ILE A 5 -20.38 -31.46 29.63
N PHE A 6 -19.95 -30.21 29.47
CA PHE A 6 -20.77 -29.05 29.78
C PHE A 6 -21.24 -28.43 28.46
N ALA A 7 -22.54 -28.36 28.27
CA ALA A 7 -23.18 -27.76 27.10
C ALA A 7 -23.95 -26.50 27.51
N LEU A 8 -23.79 -25.44 26.73
CA LEU A 8 -24.49 -24.18 26.92
C LEU A 8 -25.29 -23.83 25.66
N ASP A 9 -26.57 -23.64 25.84
CA ASP A 9 -27.46 -23.03 24.87
C ASP A 9 -27.68 -21.57 25.27
N ILE A 10 -27.13 -20.63 24.45
CA ILE A 10 -27.16 -19.19 24.73
C ILE A 10 -28.22 -18.57 23.79
N GLY A 11 -29.48 -18.71 24.18
CA GLY A 11 -30.60 -18.23 23.38
C GLY A 11 -31.00 -16.78 23.67
N THR A 12 -31.80 -16.21 22.79
CA THR A 12 -32.26 -14.80 22.88
C THR A 12 -32.98 -14.50 24.18
N ARG A 13 -33.72 -15.45 24.74
CA ARG A 13 -34.57 -15.28 25.93
C ARG A 13 -33.90 -15.77 27.22
N LYS A 14 -33.22 -16.91 27.14
CA LYS A 14 -32.64 -17.61 28.28
C LYS A 14 -31.33 -18.29 27.89
N VAL A 15 -30.52 -18.55 28.90
CA VAL A 15 -29.35 -19.43 28.79
C VAL A 15 -29.68 -20.73 29.54
N MET A 16 -29.40 -21.88 28.90
CA MET A 16 -29.51 -23.19 29.53
C MET A 16 -28.16 -23.90 29.55
N GLY A 17 -27.71 -24.30 30.73
CA GLY A 17 -26.51 -25.11 30.95
C GLY A 17 -26.86 -26.55 31.32
N ILE A 18 -26.29 -27.51 30.62
CA ILE A 18 -26.45 -28.95 30.87
C ILE A 18 -25.09 -29.54 31.15
N VAL A 19 -24.94 -30.27 32.24
CA VAL A 19 -23.80 -31.14 32.49
C VAL A 19 -24.23 -32.58 32.27
N ALA A 20 -23.52 -33.27 31.37
CA ALA A 20 -23.83 -34.64 30.97
C ALA A 20 -22.61 -35.52 30.95
N GLU A 21 -22.80 -36.83 30.96
CA GLU A 21 -21.75 -37.83 30.84
C GLU A 21 -22.10 -38.84 29.72
N ALA A 22 -21.14 -39.10 28.87
CA ALA A 22 -21.27 -40.16 27.86
C ALA A 22 -20.95 -41.52 28.49
N VAL A 23 -21.91 -42.45 28.49
CA VAL A 23 -21.75 -43.77 29.05
C VAL A 23 -22.39 -44.81 28.11
N GLY A 24 -21.56 -45.71 27.56
CA GLY A 24 -22.05 -46.82 26.75
C GLY A 24 -22.92 -46.46 25.55
N GLY A 25 -22.60 -45.31 24.88
CA GLY A 25 -23.40 -44.82 23.76
C GLY A 25 -24.67 -44.05 24.17
N SER A 26 -24.94 -43.87 25.47
CA SER A 26 -26.03 -43.09 26.04
C SER A 26 -25.49 -41.77 26.64
N LEU A 27 -26.31 -40.76 26.62
CA LEU A 27 -26.04 -39.45 27.24
C LEU A 27 -26.81 -39.36 28.57
N ARG A 28 -26.08 -39.40 29.70
CA ARG A 28 -26.65 -39.27 31.01
C ARG A 28 -26.57 -37.82 31.49
N ILE A 29 -27.68 -37.19 31.78
CA ILE A 29 -27.73 -35.85 32.32
C ILE A 29 -27.42 -35.89 33.83
N ALA A 30 -26.39 -35.17 34.22
CA ALA A 30 -25.96 -35.04 35.61
C ALA A 30 -26.68 -33.91 36.31
N ASP A 31 -26.76 -32.73 35.69
CA ASP A 31 -27.47 -31.58 36.21
C ASP A 31 -27.81 -30.57 35.12
N VAL A 32 -28.79 -29.70 35.43
CA VAL A 32 -29.29 -28.63 34.53
C VAL A 32 -29.51 -27.34 35.30
N GLU A 33 -29.15 -26.24 34.70
CA GLU A 33 -29.46 -24.89 35.19
C GLU A 33 -29.95 -24.02 34.05
N THR A 34 -31.00 -23.22 34.30
CA THR A 34 -31.60 -22.31 33.33
C THR A 34 -31.78 -20.94 33.95
N ARG A 35 -31.40 -19.88 33.20
CA ARG A 35 -31.64 -18.49 33.61
C ARG A 35 -32.20 -17.68 32.46
N GLU A 36 -33.27 -16.94 32.71
CA GLU A 36 -33.80 -15.97 31.78
C GLU A 36 -33.00 -14.66 31.89
N HIS A 37 -32.90 -13.96 30.76
CA HIS A 37 -32.33 -12.63 30.74
C HIS A 37 -33.27 -11.62 31.38
N THR A 38 -32.75 -10.77 32.27
CA THR A 38 -33.52 -9.71 32.94
C THR A 38 -33.82 -8.52 32.01
N ALA A 39 -32.95 -8.27 31.06
CA ALA A 39 -33.11 -7.32 29.95
C ALA A 39 -33.12 -8.08 28.61
N ARG A 40 -33.03 -7.37 27.51
CA ARG A 40 -32.89 -7.98 26.15
C ARG A 40 -31.44 -7.87 25.64
N PRO A 41 -30.46 -8.56 26.25
CA PRO A 41 -29.05 -8.46 25.88
C PRO A 41 -28.74 -9.18 24.56
N MET A 42 -29.70 -9.92 24.04
CA MET A 42 -29.66 -10.57 22.73
C MET A 42 -30.90 -10.18 21.91
N LEU A 43 -30.72 -9.96 20.63
CA LEU A 43 -31.79 -9.70 19.66
C LEU A 43 -31.55 -10.60 18.45
N ASP A 44 -32.61 -11.29 17.98
CA ASP A 44 -32.60 -12.15 16.81
C ASP A 44 -31.37 -13.09 16.74
N GLY A 45 -31.07 -13.75 17.86
CA GLY A 45 -29.94 -14.67 17.97
C GLY A 45 -28.55 -14.03 18.07
N GLN A 46 -28.43 -12.69 18.11
CA GLN A 46 -27.16 -11.99 18.26
C GLN A 46 -26.94 -11.40 19.65
N VAL A 47 -25.71 -11.47 20.13
CA VAL A 47 -25.29 -10.86 21.41
C VAL A 47 -25.09 -9.36 21.19
N HIS A 48 -25.92 -8.53 21.84
CA HIS A 48 -25.79 -7.08 21.86
C HIS A 48 -25.06 -6.58 23.12
N SER A 49 -25.22 -7.27 24.28
CA SER A 49 -24.51 -6.96 25.50
C SER A 49 -23.71 -8.19 25.95
N ILE A 50 -22.42 -8.23 25.59
CA ILE A 50 -21.52 -9.34 25.95
C ILE A 50 -21.49 -9.51 27.48
N ARG A 51 -21.42 -8.42 28.22
CA ARG A 51 -21.30 -8.44 29.69
C ARG A 51 -22.51 -9.09 30.34
N GLU A 52 -23.74 -8.69 29.98
CA GLU A 52 -24.95 -9.23 30.59
C GLU A 52 -25.15 -10.71 30.26
N VAL A 53 -24.84 -11.13 29.04
CA VAL A 53 -24.90 -12.56 28.66
C VAL A 53 -23.84 -13.35 29.43
N ALA A 54 -22.62 -12.81 29.52
CA ALA A 54 -21.53 -13.46 30.29
C ALA A 54 -21.83 -13.58 31.77
N ASP A 55 -22.46 -12.58 32.38
CA ASP A 55 -22.89 -12.62 33.79
C ASP A 55 -23.90 -13.76 34.01
N ASN A 56 -24.87 -13.97 33.09
CA ASN A 56 -25.81 -15.07 33.16
C ASN A 56 -25.12 -16.43 33.02
N VAL A 57 -24.20 -16.57 32.07
CA VAL A 57 -23.40 -17.78 31.89
C VAL A 57 -22.57 -18.09 33.13
N ALA A 58 -21.91 -17.06 33.71
CA ALA A 58 -21.10 -17.21 34.91
C ALA A 58 -21.96 -17.67 36.14
N GLN A 59 -23.18 -17.16 36.27
CA GLN A 59 -24.10 -17.57 37.32
C GLN A 59 -24.58 -19.03 37.12
N ILE A 60 -24.88 -19.46 35.91
CA ILE A 60 -25.20 -20.85 35.56
C ILE A 60 -24.04 -21.76 35.93
N LYS A 61 -22.84 -21.41 35.47
CA LYS A 61 -21.60 -22.13 35.80
C LYS A 61 -21.40 -22.28 37.29
N ALA A 62 -21.45 -21.18 38.04
CA ALA A 62 -21.26 -21.20 39.48
C ALA A 62 -22.32 -22.07 40.22
N ALA A 63 -23.59 -22.05 39.76
CA ALA A 63 -24.66 -22.86 40.33
C ALA A 63 -24.41 -24.35 40.09
N LEU A 64 -23.97 -24.74 38.85
CA LEU A 64 -23.66 -26.12 38.51
C LEU A 64 -22.40 -26.60 39.22
N GLU A 65 -21.32 -25.81 39.27
CA GLU A 65 -20.08 -26.12 39.98
C GLU A 65 -20.32 -26.37 41.47
N LYS A 66 -21.16 -25.54 42.08
CA LYS A 66 -21.53 -25.69 43.49
C LYS A 66 -22.26 -27.02 43.78
N ARG A 67 -23.19 -27.42 42.91
CA ARG A 67 -23.94 -28.67 43.05
C ARG A 67 -23.10 -29.91 42.75
N LEU A 68 -22.25 -29.81 41.73
CA LEU A 68 -21.39 -30.91 41.30
C LEU A 68 -20.06 -30.99 42.05
N SER A 69 -19.72 -29.95 42.83
CA SER A 69 -18.46 -29.82 43.62
C SER A 69 -17.20 -29.98 42.77
N ARG A 70 -17.24 -29.45 41.54
CA ARG A 70 -16.09 -29.51 40.60
C ARG A 70 -16.12 -28.35 39.60
N PRO A 71 -14.97 -27.87 39.10
CA PRO A 71 -14.90 -26.76 38.16
C PRO A 71 -15.37 -27.19 36.75
N LEU A 72 -16.00 -26.26 36.06
CA LEU A 72 -16.34 -26.37 34.62
C LEU A 72 -15.44 -25.39 33.85
N THR A 73 -14.53 -25.93 33.05
CA THR A 73 -13.49 -25.11 32.37
C THR A 73 -13.78 -24.88 30.90
N ALA A 74 -14.58 -25.75 30.30
CA ALA A 74 -14.88 -25.69 28.87
C ALA A 74 -16.34 -26.04 28.61
N ALA A 75 -16.95 -25.44 27.57
CA ALA A 75 -18.33 -25.67 27.19
C ALA A 75 -18.49 -25.92 25.69
N GLY A 76 -19.36 -26.88 25.34
CA GLY A 76 -19.93 -26.95 23.99
C GLY A 76 -21.03 -25.90 23.84
N VAL A 77 -21.10 -25.18 22.73
CA VAL A 77 -22.06 -24.13 22.48
C VAL A 77 -22.67 -24.25 21.09
N ALA A 78 -23.92 -23.86 20.92
CA ALA A 78 -24.49 -23.63 19.59
C ALA A 78 -24.67 -22.14 19.34
N VAL A 79 -24.72 -21.80 18.05
CA VAL A 79 -24.95 -20.45 17.55
C VAL A 79 -26.11 -20.44 16.56
N ALA A 80 -26.92 -19.37 16.59
CA ALA A 80 -27.98 -19.15 15.63
C ALA A 80 -27.42 -18.82 14.24
N GLY A 81 -28.12 -19.21 13.21
CA GLY A 81 -27.69 -19.12 11.81
C GLY A 81 -27.92 -17.77 11.13
N ARG A 82 -27.82 -16.63 11.84
CA ARG A 82 -28.06 -15.32 11.22
C ARG A 82 -26.97 -14.96 10.18
N ASN A 83 -27.42 -14.54 8.97
CA ASN A 83 -26.57 -14.27 7.81
C ASN A 83 -25.69 -15.49 7.42
N LEU A 84 -26.23 -16.66 7.62
CA LEU A 84 -25.61 -17.91 7.24
C LEU A 84 -25.50 -17.99 5.72
N LEU A 85 -24.30 -18.30 5.22
CA LEU A 85 -24.07 -18.59 3.81
C LEU A 85 -23.82 -20.08 3.64
N THR A 86 -24.47 -20.67 2.65
CA THR A 86 -24.31 -22.08 2.33
C THR A 86 -23.78 -22.20 0.90
N HIS A 87 -22.70 -22.94 0.73
CA HIS A 87 -22.09 -23.22 -0.56
C HIS A 87 -21.94 -24.71 -0.77
N THR A 88 -22.20 -25.15 -1.98
CA THR A 88 -22.02 -26.56 -2.39
C THR A 88 -20.84 -26.63 -3.35
N MET A 89 -19.99 -27.64 -3.16
CA MET A 89 -18.84 -27.91 -4.02
C MET A 89 -18.73 -29.40 -4.30
N ARG A 90 -18.57 -29.74 -5.59
CA ARG A 90 -18.22 -31.06 -6.03
C ARG A 90 -16.78 -31.08 -6.49
N ILE A 91 -16.01 -32.04 -5.97
CA ILE A 91 -14.64 -32.29 -6.40
C ILE A 91 -14.42 -33.77 -6.69
N GLU A 92 -13.42 -34.04 -7.49
CA GLU A 92 -13.01 -35.40 -7.86
C GLU A 92 -11.48 -35.50 -7.85
N HIS A 93 -10.95 -36.59 -7.30
CA HIS A 93 -9.51 -36.86 -7.24
C HIS A 93 -9.20 -38.24 -7.83
N ALA A 94 -8.12 -38.33 -8.61
CA ALA A 94 -7.57 -39.60 -9.03
C ALA A 94 -6.84 -40.24 -7.86
N VAL A 95 -7.01 -41.57 -7.69
CA VAL A 95 -6.38 -42.34 -6.63
C VAL A 95 -5.74 -43.62 -7.23
N ASP A 96 -4.86 -44.27 -6.47
CA ASP A 96 -4.26 -45.51 -6.89
C ASP A 96 -5.32 -46.65 -6.84
N PRO A 97 -5.68 -47.25 -7.99
CA PRO A 97 -6.74 -48.27 -8.05
C PRO A 97 -6.36 -49.58 -7.29
N PHE A 98 -5.12 -49.74 -6.91
CA PHE A 98 -4.67 -50.94 -6.12
C PHE A 98 -4.68 -50.69 -4.61
N GLN A 99 -4.84 -49.43 -4.18
CA GLN A 99 -4.90 -49.04 -2.76
C GLN A 99 -6.35 -48.99 -2.29
N GLU A 100 -6.61 -49.50 -1.08
CA GLU A 100 -7.92 -49.32 -0.43
C GLU A 100 -8.07 -47.88 0.05
N ILE A 101 -9.26 -47.30 -0.19
CA ILE A 101 -9.62 -45.98 0.25
C ILE A 101 -9.72 -46.01 1.78
N THR A 102 -8.93 -45.15 2.41
CA THR A 102 -8.90 -45.02 3.87
C THR A 102 -9.80 -43.87 4.32
N GLN A 103 -10.17 -43.88 5.62
CA GLN A 103 -10.90 -42.76 6.24
C GLN A 103 -10.16 -41.44 6.10
N ASP A 104 -8.84 -41.43 6.15
CA ASP A 104 -8.02 -40.24 6.01
C ASP A 104 -8.08 -39.68 4.59
N MET A 105 -8.15 -40.51 3.56
CA MET A 105 -8.32 -40.10 2.17
C MET A 105 -9.68 -39.46 1.96
N VAL A 106 -10.73 -40.04 2.51
CA VAL A 106 -12.10 -39.47 2.44
C VAL A 106 -12.15 -38.13 3.12
N ARG A 107 -11.59 -38.02 4.33
CA ARG A 107 -11.52 -36.74 5.07
C ARG A 107 -10.71 -35.68 4.32
N SER A 108 -9.61 -36.08 3.69
CA SER A 108 -8.80 -35.17 2.87
C SER A 108 -9.59 -34.63 1.68
N LEU A 109 -10.34 -35.50 1.00
CA LEU A 109 -11.21 -35.13 -0.11
C LEU A 109 -12.29 -34.13 0.31
N GLU A 110 -12.98 -34.36 1.46
CA GLU A 110 -13.98 -33.43 2.01
C GLU A 110 -13.37 -32.07 2.32
N LEU A 111 -12.20 -32.05 2.95
CA LEU A 111 -11.50 -30.79 3.31
C LEU A 111 -11.02 -30.02 2.09
N ASP A 112 -10.60 -30.72 1.03
CA ASP A 112 -10.22 -30.10 -0.24
C ASP A 112 -11.42 -29.41 -0.91
N ALA A 113 -12.60 -30.03 -0.82
CA ALA A 113 -13.83 -29.40 -1.31
C ALA A 113 -14.12 -28.07 -0.58
N ILE A 114 -13.99 -28.06 0.76
CA ILE A 114 -14.16 -26.85 1.56
C ILE A 114 -13.09 -25.79 1.21
N GLY A 115 -11.83 -26.21 1.05
CA GLY A 115 -10.72 -25.36 0.65
C GLY A 115 -10.97 -24.65 -0.70
N ARG A 116 -11.59 -25.37 -1.66
CA ARG A 116 -12.00 -24.79 -2.95
C ARG A 116 -13.13 -23.79 -2.81
N ILE A 117 -14.17 -24.07 -2.01
CA ILE A 117 -15.23 -23.09 -1.72
C ILE A 117 -14.63 -21.78 -1.22
N ILE A 118 -13.73 -21.85 -0.25
CA ILE A 118 -13.09 -20.67 0.35
C ILE A 118 -12.23 -19.92 -0.68
N SER A 119 -11.51 -20.68 -1.51
CA SER A 119 -10.64 -20.10 -2.55
C SER A 119 -11.44 -19.40 -3.66
N ASP A 120 -12.51 -20.03 -4.13
CA ASP A 120 -13.34 -19.56 -5.24
C ASP A 120 -14.19 -18.34 -4.82
N ALA A 121 -14.66 -18.32 -3.57
CA ALA A 121 -15.38 -17.17 -3.02
C ALA A 121 -14.48 -15.94 -2.73
N GLY A 122 -13.15 -16.12 -2.66
CA GLY A 122 -12.17 -15.07 -2.50
C GLY A 122 -12.48 -14.12 -1.32
N ALA A 123 -12.53 -12.82 -1.58
CA ALA A 123 -12.81 -11.80 -0.57
C ALA A 123 -14.23 -11.92 0.04
N GLY A 124 -15.18 -12.57 -0.63
CA GLY A 124 -16.56 -12.72 -0.16
C GLY A 124 -16.70 -13.51 1.14
N LEU A 125 -15.78 -14.44 1.43
CA LEU A 125 -15.78 -15.25 2.65
C LEU A 125 -14.66 -14.89 3.65
N SER A 126 -13.92 -13.80 3.44
CA SER A 126 -12.79 -13.39 4.32
C SER A 126 -13.24 -13.14 5.77
N ASP A 127 -14.46 -12.64 5.95
CA ASP A 127 -15.02 -12.28 7.25
C ASP A 127 -15.99 -13.34 7.79
N PHE A 128 -15.91 -14.58 7.27
CA PHE A 128 -16.71 -15.70 7.69
C PHE A 128 -15.87 -16.85 8.23
N TYR A 129 -16.46 -17.63 9.11
CA TYR A 129 -15.96 -18.94 9.54
C TYR A 129 -16.80 -20.04 8.92
N CYS A 130 -16.17 -21.11 8.43
CA CYS A 130 -16.87 -22.33 8.11
C CYS A 130 -17.32 -23.00 9.43
N VAL A 131 -18.61 -23.01 9.68
CA VAL A 131 -19.20 -23.47 10.96
C VAL A 131 -19.69 -24.92 10.90
N GLY A 132 -19.66 -25.52 9.73
CA GLY A 132 -19.99 -26.91 9.55
C GLY A 132 -19.98 -27.28 8.09
N TYR A 133 -19.84 -28.54 7.83
CA TYR A 133 -20.02 -29.11 6.51
C TYR A 133 -20.68 -30.49 6.61
N SER A 134 -21.26 -30.93 5.52
CA SER A 134 -21.81 -32.26 5.38
C SER A 134 -21.56 -32.79 3.96
N PRO A 135 -21.01 -33.98 3.81
CA PRO A 135 -21.03 -34.65 2.51
C PRO A 135 -22.46 -34.96 2.10
N VAL A 136 -22.82 -34.53 0.90
CA VAL A 136 -24.16 -34.83 0.32
C VAL A 136 -24.17 -36.23 -0.28
N HIS A 137 -23.13 -36.54 -1.03
CA HIS A 137 -22.86 -37.89 -1.54
C HIS A 137 -21.41 -38.03 -1.92
N TYR A 138 -20.96 -39.28 -1.95
CA TYR A 138 -19.66 -39.62 -2.50
C TYR A 138 -19.81 -40.22 -3.89
N GLU A 139 -18.75 -40.26 -4.64
CA GLU A 139 -18.68 -40.89 -5.96
C GLU A 139 -17.44 -41.79 -6.05
N LEU A 140 -17.63 -42.96 -6.63
CA LEU A 140 -16.64 -43.98 -6.91
C LEU A 140 -16.65 -44.27 -8.41
N ASP A 141 -15.59 -43.88 -9.14
CA ASP A 141 -15.56 -43.97 -10.62
C ASP A 141 -16.81 -43.42 -11.30
N GLY A 142 -17.39 -42.31 -10.74
CA GLY A 142 -18.58 -41.64 -11.24
C GLY A 142 -19.92 -42.19 -10.75
N GLU A 143 -19.96 -43.29 -9.99
CA GLU A 143 -21.17 -43.84 -9.38
C GLU A 143 -21.35 -43.32 -7.95
N ARG A 144 -22.58 -42.92 -7.59
CA ARG A 144 -22.91 -42.41 -6.26
C ARG A 144 -22.94 -43.50 -5.21
N LEU A 145 -22.22 -43.29 -4.11
CA LEU A 145 -22.16 -44.15 -2.93
C LEU A 145 -22.39 -43.34 -1.64
N GLN A 146 -22.70 -44.04 -0.56
CA GLN A 146 -22.80 -43.44 0.77
C GLN A 146 -21.53 -43.46 1.56
N ASP A 147 -20.60 -44.37 1.25
CA ASP A 147 -19.32 -44.50 1.91
C ASP A 147 -18.28 -45.02 0.90
N LEU A 148 -17.07 -44.51 0.99
CA LEU A 148 -15.94 -44.90 0.13
C LEU A 148 -14.95 -45.81 0.84
N VAL A 149 -15.00 -45.88 2.17
CA VAL A 149 -13.97 -46.59 2.95
C VAL A 149 -13.97 -48.08 2.65
N GLY A 150 -12.78 -48.63 2.39
CA GLY A 150 -12.57 -50.03 2.07
C GLY A 150 -12.82 -50.39 0.59
N HIS A 151 -13.29 -49.48 -0.23
CA HIS A 151 -13.41 -49.67 -1.67
C HIS A 151 -12.07 -49.36 -2.38
N ARG A 152 -12.00 -49.77 -3.66
CA ARG A 152 -10.89 -49.45 -4.59
C ARG A 152 -11.45 -48.84 -5.85
N ALA A 153 -10.83 -47.79 -6.35
CA ALA A 153 -11.28 -47.09 -7.52
C ALA A 153 -10.12 -46.34 -8.20
N SER A 154 -10.33 -45.88 -9.42
CA SER A 154 -9.42 -44.97 -10.12
C SER A 154 -9.67 -43.55 -9.76
N THR A 155 -10.92 -43.19 -9.43
CA THR A 155 -11.33 -41.86 -9.03
C THR A 155 -12.28 -41.90 -7.86
N ILE A 156 -12.14 -40.92 -6.95
CA ILE A 156 -13.08 -40.68 -5.85
C ILE A 156 -13.58 -39.26 -5.92
N GLY A 157 -14.88 -39.07 -5.71
CA GLY A 157 -15.49 -37.75 -5.68
C GLY A 157 -16.32 -37.53 -4.42
N VAL A 158 -16.57 -36.29 -4.10
CA VAL A 158 -17.50 -35.87 -3.06
C VAL A 158 -18.20 -34.58 -3.47
N GLU A 159 -19.47 -34.51 -3.17
CA GLU A 159 -20.23 -33.27 -3.12
C GLU A 159 -20.42 -32.88 -1.65
N VAL A 160 -19.90 -31.70 -1.27
CA VAL A 160 -19.96 -31.19 0.10
C VAL A 160 -20.78 -29.92 0.13
N ILE A 161 -21.69 -29.83 1.09
CA ILE A 161 -22.30 -28.58 1.49
C ILE A 161 -21.54 -28.01 2.69
N ALA A 162 -21.06 -26.78 2.59
CA ALA A 162 -20.37 -26.08 3.66
C ALA A 162 -21.12 -24.81 4.04
N THR A 163 -21.18 -24.56 5.32
CA THR A 163 -21.95 -23.48 5.93
C THR A 163 -21.02 -22.50 6.60
N PHE A 164 -21.20 -21.22 6.32
CA PHE A 164 -20.35 -20.14 6.78
C PHE A 164 -21.14 -19.13 7.61
N LEU A 165 -20.57 -18.68 8.70
CA LEU A 165 -21.14 -17.70 9.61
C LEU A 165 -20.20 -16.49 9.76
N PRO A 166 -20.74 -15.24 9.86
CA PRO A 166 -19.90 -14.07 10.07
C PRO A 166 -19.04 -14.20 11.33
N ARG A 167 -17.77 -13.80 11.24
CA ARG A 167 -16.81 -13.84 12.37
C ARG A 167 -17.33 -13.14 13.60
N VAL A 168 -17.99 -11.98 13.43
CA VAL A 168 -18.53 -11.17 14.54
C VAL A 168 -19.47 -11.96 15.45
N VAL A 169 -20.22 -12.93 14.90
CA VAL A 169 -21.13 -13.76 15.71
C VAL A 169 -20.34 -14.68 16.65
N LEU A 170 -19.34 -15.39 16.09
CA LEU A 170 -18.49 -16.29 16.89
C LEU A 170 -17.60 -15.54 17.86
N ASP A 171 -17.03 -14.41 17.45
CA ASP A 171 -16.18 -13.57 18.31
C ASP A 171 -16.95 -13.04 19.51
N SER A 172 -18.24 -12.74 19.34
CA SER A 172 -19.13 -12.35 20.45
C SER A 172 -19.34 -13.50 21.44
N ILE A 173 -19.59 -14.72 20.97
CA ILE A 173 -19.72 -15.90 21.81
C ILE A 173 -18.41 -16.24 22.51
N PHE A 174 -17.27 -16.17 21.81
CA PHE A 174 -15.95 -16.36 22.44
C PHE A 174 -15.71 -15.35 23.56
N SER A 175 -16.10 -14.09 23.33
CA SER A 175 -15.98 -13.05 24.34
C SER A 175 -16.86 -13.35 25.57
N VAL A 176 -18.09 -13.79 25.35
CA VAL A 176 -19.01 -14.23 26.43
C VAL A 176 -18.39 -15.38 27.23
N LEU A 177 -17.92 -16.44 26.58
CA LEU A 177 -17.31 -17.58 27.23
C LEU A 177 -16.06 -17.18 28.02
N SER A 178 -15.19 -16.37 27.43
CA SER A 178 -13.96 -15.88 28.07
C SER A 178 -14.25 -15.07 29.32
N HIS A 179 -15.24 -14.17 29.30
CA HIS A 179 -15.65 -13.39 30.49
C HIS A 179 -16.25 -14.28 31.57
N ALA A 180 -16.90 -15.41 31.21
CA ALA A 180 -17.39 -16.39 32.16
C ALA A 180 -16.30 -17.39 32.64
N GLY A 181 -15.05 -17.24 32.18
CA GLY A 181 -13.94 -18.14 32.49
C GLY A 181 -14.15 -19.54 31.91
N LEU A 182 -14.61 -19.64 30.68
CA LEU A 182 -14.87 -20.87 29.95
C LEU A 182 -14.09 -20.86 28.62
N GLU A 183 -13.55 -22.02 28.25
CA GLU A 183 -13.03 -22.28 26.92
C GLU A 183 -14.12 -22.96 26.06
N PRO A 184 -14.20 -22.69 24.73
CA PRO A 184 -15.07 -23.43 23.85
C PRO A 184 -14.52 -24.87 23.66
N ALA A 185 -15.31 -25.88 24.07
CA ALA A 185 -15.00 -27.30 23.83
C ALA A 185 -15.43 -27.73 22.44
N ASN A 186 -16.55 -27.19 21.96
CA ASN A 186 -17.14 -27.46 20.66
C ASN A 186 -18.09 -26.31 20.29
N ILE A 187 -18.16 -25.98 19.01
CA ILE A 187 -19.18 -25.05 18.49
C ILE A 187 -19.93 -25.73 17.36
N THR A 188 -21.26 -25.55 17.38
CA THR A 188 -22.15 -26.06 16.33
C THR A 188 -23.21 -25.04 16.00
N LEU A 189 -24.03 -25.30 14.99
CA LEU A 189 -25.24 -24.52 14.71
C LEU A 189 -26.43 -25.12 15.48
N GLU A 190 -27.34 -24.26 15.96
CA GLU A 190 -28.55 -24.68 16.67
C GLU A 190 -29.35 -25.72 15.87
N PRO A 191 -29.65 -25.51 14.57
CA PRO A 191 -30.39 -26.47 13.80
C PRO A 191 -29.66 -27.80 13.56
N ILE A 192 -28.31 -27.79 13.54
CA ILE A 192 -27.51 -29.02 13.46
C ILE A 192 -27.62 -29.81 14.78
N ALA A 193 -27.47 -29.12 15.90
CA ALA A 193 -27.57 -29.73 17.23
C ALA A 193 -28.97 -30.38 17.41
N ALA A 194 -30.04 -29.63 17.12
CA ALA A 194 -31.39 -30.10 17.19
C ALA A 194 -31.66 -31.29 16.27
N MET A 195 -31.23 -31.21 14.99
CA MET A 195 -31.36 -32.29 14.00
C MET A 195 -30.67 -33.58 14.47
N ASN A 196 -29.45 -33.46 15.00
CA ASN A 196 -28.70 -34.61 15.50
C ASN A 196 -29.35 -35.26 16.73
N ALA A 197 -29.97 -34.48 17.61
CA ALA A 197 -30.64 -34.98 18.78
C ALA A 197 -31.92 -35.71 18.46
N ILE A 198 -32.77 -35.11 17.60
CA ILE A 198 -34.18 -35.52 17.52
C ILE A 198 -34.51 -36.28 16.26
N VAL A 199 -33.68 -36.23 15.18
CA VAL A 199 -33.90 -36.94 13.92
C VAL A 199 -32.79 -37.98 13.73
N PRO A 200 -33.06 -39.27 14.10
CA PRO A 200 -32.11 -40.35 13.87
C PRO A 200 -31.74 -40.50 12.41
N ALA A 201 -30.52 -41.05 12.12
CA ALA A 201 -30.01 -41.20 10.76
C ALA A 201 -31.00 -41.94 9.82
N GLU A 202 -31.70 -42.96 10.32
CA GLU A 202 -32.72 -43.71 9.56
C GLU A 202 -33.88 -42.83 9.10
N MET A 203 -34.28 -41.84 9.94
CA MET A 203 -35.35 -40.90 9.60
C MET A 203 -34.88 -39.80 8.62
N ARG A 204 -33.59 -39.49 8.58
CA ARG A 204 -33.06 -38.48 7.62
C ARG A 204 -33.15 -38.93 6.17
N ARG A 205 -33.46 -40.21 5.91
CA ARG A 205 -33.77 -40.67 4.56
C ARG A 205 -35.09 -40.10 4.02
N LEU A 206 -35.97 -39.68 4.92
CA LEU A 206 -37.19 -38.95 4.57
C LEU A 206 -36.85 -37.46 4.32
N ASN A 207 -37.62 -36.82 3.47
CA ASN A 207 -37.54 -35.37 3.28
C ASN A 207 -38.23 -34.68 4.45
N ILE A 208 -37.47 -34.39 5.49
CA ILE A 208 -37.93 -33.79 6.75
C ILE A 208 -37.32 -32.40 6.90
N ILE A 209 -38.14 -31.45 7.27
CA ILE A 209 -37.71 -30.14 7.74
C ILE A 209 -37.81 -30.12 9.26
N LEU A 210 -36.69 -29.83 9.92
CA LEU A 210 -36.69 -29.48 11.34
C LEU A 210 -36.68 -27.96 11.45
N VAL A 211 -37.56 -27.43 12.30
CA VAL A 211 -37.62 -26.01 12.62
C VAL A 211 -37.44 -25.83 14.13
N ASP A 212 -36.35 -25.19 14.54
CA ASP A 212 -36.13 -24.76 15.95
C ASP A 212 -36.71 -23.34 16.11
N ILE A 213 -37.87 -23.23 16.72
CA ILE A 213 -38.54 -21.94 16.91
C ILE A 213 -38.22 -21.46 18.31
N GLY A 214 -37.26 -20.52 18.37
CA GLY A 214 -36.79 -19.89 19.59
C GLY A 214 -37.63 -18.71 20.04
N ALA A 215 -36.97 -17.73 20.65
CA ALA A 215 -37.58 -16.46 21.01
C ALA A 215 -37.38 -15.43 19.88
N GLY A 216 -36.18 -15.24 19.36
CA GLY A 216 -35.86 -14.26 18.33
C GLY A 216 -35.60 -14.84 16.97
N THR A 217 -35.32 -16.13 16.83
CA THR A 217 -35.03 -16.79 15.53
C THR A 217 -35.80 -18.10 15.37
N SER A 218 -36.07 -18.47 14.12
CA SER A 218 -36.54 -19.80 13.73
C SER A 218 -35.50 -20.40 12.78
N ASP A 219 -34.74 -21.39 13.28
CA ASP A 219 -33.67 -22.02 12.56
C ASP A 219 -34.09 -23.33 11.90
N LEU A 220 -33.74 -23.53 10.64
CA LEU A 220 -34.17 -24.64 9.84
C LEU A 220 -33.00 -25.58 9.47
N ALA A 221 -33.25 -26.88 9.52
CA ALA A 221 -32.39 -27.91 8.96
C ALA A 221 -33.22 -28.89 8.12
N LEU A 222 -32.78 -29.16 6.89
CA LEU A 222 -33.50 -29.96 5.93
C LEU A 222 -32.73 -31.27 5.63
N SER A 223 -33.42 -32.39 5.76
CA SER A 223 -32.84 -33.71 5.48
C SER A 223 -33.52 -34.42 4.33
N ARG A 224 -32.76 -35.18 3.56
CA ARG A 224 -33.19 -36.02 2.47
C ARG A 224 -32.12 -37.09 2.21
N ASP A 225 -32.51 -38.31 1.82
CA ASP A 225 -31.59 -39.38 1.42
C ASP A 225 -30.51 -39.75 2.45
N GLY A 226 -30.78 -39.51 3.74
CA GLY A 226 -29.89 -39.83 4.84
C GLY A 226 -28.97 -38.67 5.31
N VAL A 227 -28.94 -37.56 4.57
CA VAL A 227 -28.08 -36.43 4.83
C VAL A 227 -28.86 -35.13 5.10
N VAL A 228 -28.24 -34.17 5.76
CA VAL A 228 -28.77 -32.81 5.85
C VAL A 228 -28.21 -32.03 4.68
N PHE A 229 -29.07 -31.50 3.82
CA PHE A 229 -28.69 -30.86 2.56
C PHE A 229 -28.88 -29.36 2.51
N ALA A 230 -29.60 -28.77 3.47
CA ALA A 230 -29.80 -27.32 3.55
C ALA A 230 -30.03 -26.86 4.98
N TYR A 231 -29.60 -25.62 5.23
CA TYR A 231 -29.84 -24.89 6.46
C TYR A 231 -30.42 -23.51 6.13
N GLY A 232 -31.29 -23.00 6.99
CA GLY A 232 -31.84 -21.67 6.85
C GLY A 232 -32.22 -21.06 8.18
N MET A 233 -32.54 -19.78 8.17
CA MET A 233 -32.97 -19.05 9.35
C MET A 233 -33.96 -17.96 8.97
N VAL A 234 -34.98 -17.81 9.81
CA VAL A 234 -35.97 -16.73 9.76
C VAL A 234 -35.75 -15.87 11.01
N PRO A 235 -35.50 -14.55 10.87
CA PRO A 235 -35.24 -13.65 12.01
C PRO A 235 -36.58 -13.21 12.66
N GLU A 236 -37.49 -14.14 12.82
CA GLU A 236 -38.79 -14.00 13.47
C GLU A 236 -39.07 -15.28 14.26
N ALA A 237 -39.65 -15.16 15.47
CA ALA A 237 -40.01 -16.30 16.31
C ALA A 237 -41.02 -15.93 17.40
N GLY A 238 -40.78 -16.33 18.65
CA GLY A 238 -41.73 -16.13 19.75
C GLY A 238 -41.86 -14.68 20.24
N ASP A 239 -40.85 -13.82 19.99
CA ASP A 239 -40.88 -12.45 20.48
C ASP A 239 -41.84 -11.56 19.69
N GLU A 240 -42.06 -11.81 18.41
CA GLU A 240 -43.06 -11.14 17.57
C GLU A 240 -44.49 -11.37 18.10
N ILE A 241 -44.76 -12.56 18.63
CA ILE A 241 -46.02 -12.87 19.27
C ILE A 241 -46.15 -12.11 20.61
N THR A 242 -45.07 -12.03 21.40
CA THR A 242 -45.04 -11.28 22.66
C THR A 242 -45.21 -9.77 22.40
N GLU A 243 -44.55 -9.23 21.39
CA GLU A 243 -44.68 -7.82 21.00
C GLU A 243 -46.08 -7.47 20.51
N CYS A 244 -46.73 -8.37 19.79
CA CYS A 244 -48.16 -8.24 19.42
C CYS A 244 -49.05 -8.12 20.65
N ILE A 245 -48.82 -8.94 21.67
CA ILE A 245 -49.54 -8.90 22.95
C ILE A 245 -49.27 -7.58 23.66
N CYS A 246 -47.99 -7.16 23.76
CA CYS A 246 -47.60 -5.92 24.41
C CYS A 246 -48.25 -4.70 23.76
N GLY A 247 -48.26 -4.62 22.44
CA GLY A 247 -48.92 -3.54 21.72
C GLY A 247 -50.41 -3.47 21.91
N HIS A 248 -51.10 -4.65 21.96
CA HIS A 248 -52.56 -4.71 22.10
C HIS A 248 -53.02 -4.40 23.54
N TYR A 249 -52.37 -4.99 24.54
CA TYR A 249 -52.78 -4.86 25.95
C TYR A 249 -52.04 -3.73 26.71
N VAL A 250 -51.12 -3.04 26.01
CA VAL A 250 -50.34 -1.94 26.59
C VAL A 250 -49.60 -2.37 27.86
N VAL A 251 -48.81 -3.42 27.75
CA VAL A 251 -48.05 -4.04 28.84
C VAL A 251 -46.57 -4.09 28.50
N ASP A 252 -45.73 -4.20 29.54
CA ASP A 252 -44.32 -4.45 29.33
C ASP A 252 -44.06 -5.86 28.76
N PHE A 253 -42.84 -6.09 28.26
CA PHE A 253 -42.48 -7.33 27.60
C PHE A 253 -42.56 -8.55 28.55
N ALA A 254 -42.19 -8.41 29.80
CA ALA A 254 -42.27 -9.50 30.78
C ALA A 254 -43.74 -9.90 31.05
N THR A 255 -44.63 -8.93 31.16
CA THR A 255 -46.08 -9.15 31.30
C THR A 255 -46.66 -9.76 30.03
N GLY A 256 -46.26 -9.26 28.83
CA GLY A 256 -46.67 -9.85 27.54
C GLY A 256 -46.25 -11.32 27.42
N GLU A 257 -45.05 -11.66 27.82
CA GLU A 257 -44.52 -13.02 27.84
C GLU A 257 -45.29 -13.92 28.82
N HIS A 258 -45.60 -13.37 30.00
CA HIS A 258 -46.47 -14.08 30.99
C HIS A 258 -47.83 -14.39 30.41
N ILE A 259 -48.47 -13.42 29.75
CA ILE A 259 -49.75 -13.62 29.05
C ILE A 259 -49.62 -14.72 28.02
N LYS A 260 -48.63 -14.65 27.14
CA LYS A 260 -48.37 -15.64 26.07
C LYS A 260 -48.23 -17.06 26.62
N ARG A 261 -47.41 -17.25 27.64
CA ARG A 261 -47.19 -18.57 28.27
C ARG A 261 -48.42 -19.13 28.97
N SER A 262 -49.31 -18.25 29.41
CA SER A 262 -50.52 -18.64 30.11
C SER A 262 -51.66 -19.12 29.21
N ILE A 263 -51.62 -18.80 27.90
CA ILE A 263 -52.73 -19.13 26.95
C ILE A 263 -53.04 -20.62 26.88
N GLY A 264 -52.04 -21.50 27.04
CA GLY A 264 -52.18 -22.96 26.93
C GLY A 264 -52.62 -23.64 28.23
N SER A 265 -52.50 -22.95 29.39
CA SER A 265 -52.67 -23.55 30.70
C SER A 265 -53.80 -22.95 31.56
N ARG A 266 -54.39 -21.81 31.15
CA ARG A 266 -55.42 -21.08 31.89
C ARG A 266 -56.49 -20.58 30.94
N ASP A 267 -57.75 -20.59 31.39
CA ASP A 267 -58.86 -20.02 30.65
C ASP A 267 -58.93 -18.50 30.80
N GLU A 268 -58.53 -18.00 32.00
CA GLU A 268 -58.48 -16.58 32.32
C GLU A 268 -57.05 -16.21 32.78
N ILE A 269 -56.57 -15.10 32.23
CA ILE A 269 -55.20 -14.61 32.47
C ILE A 269 -55.32 -13.23 33.11
N SER A 270 -54.80 -13.11 34.36
CA SER A 270 -54.74 -11.83 35.06
C SER A 270 -53.36 -11.17 34.82
N TYR A 271 -53.36 -9.86 34.55
CA TYR A 271 -52.16 -9.08 34.33
C TYR A 271 -52.35 -7.64 34.79
N LYS A 272 -51.25 -6.89 34.90
CA LYS A 272 -51.26 -5.44 35.14
C LYS A 272 -50.75 -4.71 33.89
N ASP A 273 -51.47 -3.63 33.52
CA ASP A 273 -51.01 -2.72 32.47
C ASP A 273 -49.88 -1.81 32.94
N ILE A 274 -49.34 -0.97 32.04
CA ILE A 274 -48.27 -0.01 32.36
C ILE A 274 -48.66 1.04 33.40
N TRP A 275 -49.92 1.15 33.78
CA TRP A 275 -50.45 2.02 34.84
C TRP A 275 -50.74 1.26 36.13
N ASP A 276 -50.26 0.01 36.30
CA ASP A 276 -50.50 -0.90 37.42
C ASP A 276 -51.96 -1.26 37.65
N ARG A 277 -52.85 -1.09 36.64
CA ARG A 277 -54.24 -1.49 36.73
C ARG A 277 -54.34 -2.99 36.45
N SER A 278 -55.12 -3.67 37.32
CA SER A 278 -55.37 -5.10 37.16
C SER A 278 -56.43 -5.37 36.13
N HIS A 279 -56.13 -6.28 35.25
CA HIS A 279 -57.05 -6.75 34.20
C HIS A 279 -57.11 -8.28 34.18
N THR A 280 -58.20 -8.81 33.64
CA THR A 280 -58.35 -10.25 33.37
C THR A 280 -58.87 -10.41 31.97
N VAL A 281 -58.23 -11.26 31.19
CA VAL A 281 -58.59 -11.54 29.79
C VAL A 281 -58.76 -13.04 29.59
N LYS A 282 -59.73 -13.44 28.75
CA LYS A 282 -59.89 -14.83 28.38
C LYS A 282 -58.78 -15.27 27.41
N ALA A 283 -58.26 -16.47 27.62
CA ALA A 283 -57.22 -17.03 26.72
C ALA A 283 -57.65 -17.06 25.26
N GLN A 284 -58.94 -17.26 25.01
CA GLN A 284 -59.49 -17.24 23.66
C GLN A 284 -59.33 -15.85 22.96
N SER A 285 -59.62 -14.77 23.71
CA SER A 285 -59.43 -13.40 23.19
C SER A 285 -57.94 -13.11 22.86
N VAL A 286 -57.04 -13.63 23.68
CA VAL A 286 -55.62 -13.50 23.38
C VAL A 286 -55.21 -14.27 22.12
N ARG A 287 -55.76 -15.49 21.91
CA ARG A 287 -55.55 -16.25 20.68
C ARG A 287 -56.02 -15.50 19.43
N GLU A 288 -57.13 -14.79 19.51
CA GLU A 288 -57.64 -13.96 18.42
C GLU A 288 -56.71 -12.77 18.11
N VAL A 289 -56.17 -12.13 19.15
CA VAL A 289 -55.20 -11.02 19.03
C VAL A 289 -53.90 -11.45 18.38
N ILE A 290 -53.37 -12.61 18.76
CA ILE A 290 -52.10 -13.11 18.22
C ILE A 290 -52.22 -13.76 16.84
N GLY A 291 -53.44 -14.13 16.42
CA GLY A 291 -53.72 -14.86 15.16
C GLY A 291 -52.96 -14.30 13.96
N PRO A 292 -53.06 -13.00 13.65
CA PRO A 292 -52.34 -12.40 12.52
C PRO A 292 -50.78 -12.48 12.65
N ALA A 293 -50.23 -12.41 13.86
CA ALA A 293 -48.81 -12.56 14.08
C ALA A 293 -48.34 -14.01 13.90
N VAL A 294 -49.13 -14.97 14.41
CA VAL A 294 -48.89 -16.41 14.20
C VAL A 294 -48.93 -16.76 12.72
N GLN A 295 -49.88 -16.22 11.98
CA GLN A 295 -49.97 -16.45 10.53
C GLN A 295 -48.78 -15.88 9.77
N ARG A 296 -48.32 -14.67 10.10
CA ARG A 296 -47.09 -14.09 9.50
C ARG A 296 -45.90 -14.96 9.78
N LEU A 297 -45.64 -15.32 11.03
CA LEU A 297 -44.53 -16.19 11.42
C LEU A 297 -44.58 -17.54 10.69
N ALA A 298 -45.74 -18.18 10.64
CA ALA A 298 -45.90 -19.43 9.90
C ALA A 298 -45.61 -19.27 8.39
N SER A 299 -46.03 -18.14 7.79
CA SER A 299 -45.78 -17.83 6.39
C SER A 299 -44.27 -17.60 6.11
N SER A 300 -43.58 -16.85 6.97
CA SER A 300 -42.14 -16.62 6.84
C SER A 300 -41.36 -17.94 6.94
N ILE A 301 -41.67 -18.78 7.93
CA ILE A 301 -41.05 -20.11 8.10
C ILE A 301 -41.33 -21.00 6.89
N ALA A 302 -42.58 -21.09 6.46
CA ALA A 302 -42.97 -21.93 5.33
C ALA A 302 -42.31 -21.48 4.02
N ALA A 303 -42.27 -20.18 3.75
CA ALA A 303 -41.63 -19.64 2.55
C ALA A 303 -40.15 -20.06 2.46
N THR A 304 -39.37 -19.83 3.54
CA THR A 304 -37.97 -20.25 3.62
C THR A 304 -37.83 -21.78 3.51
N ALA A 305 -38.69 -22.53 4.20
CA ALA A 305 -38.68 -23.98 4.18
C ALA A 305 -38.92 -24.57 2.77
N LEU A 306 -39.93 -24.07 2.06
CA LEU A 306 -40.26 -24.51 0.71
C LEU A 306 -39.22 -24.09 -0.34
N GLU A 307 -38.68 -22.90 -0.21
CA GLU A 307 -37.58 -22.40 -1.08
C GLU A 307 -36.34 -23.30 -0.96
N LEU A 308 -35.86 -23.53 0.27
CA LEU A 308 -34.71 -24.38 0.52
C LEU A 308 -34.95 -25.85 0.14
N ASN A 309 -36.15 -26.34 0.34
CA ASN A 309 -36.52 -27.74 0.01
C ASN A 309 -36.74 -27.97 -1.49
N GLY A 310 -37.02 -26.92 -2.25
CA GLY A 310 -37.40 -27.01 -3.64
C GLY A 310 -38.78 -27.65 -3.86
N GLY A 311 -39.68 -27.66 -2.85
CA GLY A 311 -41.02 -28.22 -2.90
C GLY A 311 -41.56 -28.62 -1.52
N VAL A 312 -42.69 -29.33 -1.53
CA VAL A 312 -43.38 -29.76 -0.29
C VAL A 312 -42.59 -30.88 0.40
N PRO A 313 -42.24 -30.78 1.70
CA PRO A 313 -41.57 -31.83 2.44
C PRO A 313 -42.53 -32.99 2.80
N GLN A 314 -42.00 -34.10 3.27
CA GLN A 314 -42.82 -35.21 3.77
C GLN A 314 -43.33 -34.97 5.20
N ALA A 315 -42.58 -34.24 6.01
CA ALA A 315 -42.96 -33.87 7.36
C ALA A 315 -42.18 -32.64 7.86
N VAL A 316 -42.76 -31.90 8.81
CA VAL A 316 -42.10 -30.83 9.56
C VAL A 316 -42.08 -31.21 11.03
N ILE A 317 -40.89 -31.15 11.61
CA ILE A 317 -40.65 -31.37 13.06
C ILE A 317 -40.30 -30.02 13.68
N ALA A 318 -41.10 -29.56 14.62
CA ALA A 318 -40.84 -28.36 15.37
C ALA A 318 -40.24 -28.67 16.74
N VAL A 319 -39.25 -27.88 17.14
CA VAL A 319 -38.63 -27.86 18.47
C VAL A 319 -38.50 -26.40 18.94
N GLY A 320 -37.94 -26.18 20.11
CA GLY A 320 -37.83 -24.83 20.68
C GLY A 320 -39.11 -24.38 21.39
N GLY A 321 -38.97 -23.36 22.26
CA GLY A 321 -40.08 -22.86 23.07
C GLY A 321 -41.20 -22.16 22.28
N GLY A 322 -40.81 -21.51 21.17
CA GLY A 322 -41.76 -20.85 20.26
C GLY A 322 -42.74 -21.80 19.58
N ALA A 323 -42.35 -23.07 19.38
CA ALA A 323 -43.21 -24.12 18.81
C ALA A 323 -44.48 -24.38 19.63
N LEU A 324 -44.49 -24.03 20.91
CA LEU A 324 -45.63 -24.15 21.80
C LEU A 324 -46.70 -23.06 21.59
N THR A 325 -46.46 -22.10 20.70
CA THR A 325 -47.43 -21.02 20.41
C THR A 325 -48.70 -21.60 19.83
N PRO A 326 -49.87 -21.34 20.48
CA PRO A 326 -51.15 -21.89 20.03
C PRO A 326 -51.46 -21.49 18.60
N GLY A 327 -51.83 -22.48 17.77
CA GLY A 327 -52.23 -22.29 16.37
C GLY A 327 -51.06 -22.33 15.37
N LEU A 328 -49.82 -22.10 15.79
CA LEU A 328 -48.64 -21.96 14.90
C LEU A 328 -48.44 -23.21 14.02
N LEU A 329 -48.47 -24.40 14.58
CA LEU A 329 -48.22 -25.61 13.81
C LEU A 329 -49.33 -25.91 12.77
N ASN A 330 -50.57 -25.54 13.06
CA ASN A 330 -51.66 -25.69 12.12
C ASN A 330 -51.52 -24.72 10.95
N GLU A 331 -51.18 -23.45 11.21
CA GLU A 331 -50.89 -22.47 10.18
C GLU A 331 -49.70 -22.91 9.33
N LEU A 332 -48.62 -23.37 9.99
CA LEU A 332 -47.43 -23.88 9.30
C LEU A 332 -47.73 -25.08 8.40
N ALA A 333 -48.56 -26.01 8.86
CA ALA A 333 -49.02 -27.13 8.05
C ALA A 333 -49.79 -26.66 6.80
N GLY A 334 -50.73 -25.74 6.96
CA GLY A 334 -51.46 -25.16 5.85
C GLY A 334 -50.57 -24.44 4.84
N MET A 335 -49.65 -23.61 5.32
CA MET A 335 -48.69 -22.86 4.46
C MET A 335 -47.69 -23.79 3.74
N CYS A 336 -47.28 -24.90 4.36
CA CYS A 336 -46.43 -25.90 3.72
C CYS A 336 -47.17 -26.86 2.80
N GLY A 337 -48.49 -26.78 2.69
CA GLY A 337 -49.32 -27.70 1.92
C GLY A 337 -49.37 -29.10 2.52
N LEU A 338 -49.25 -29.25 3.83
CA LEU A 338 -49.21 -30.52 4.54
C LEU A 338 -50.49 -30.76 5.36
N PRO A 339 -50.92 -32.03 5.51
CA PRO A 339 -51.90 -32.39 6.53
C PRO A 339 -51.34 -32.09 7.93
N ALA A 340 -52.20 -31.65 8.86
CA ALA A 340 -51.81 -31.28 10.22
C ALA A 340 -51.00 -32.39 10.96
N GLN A 341 -51.31 -33.66 10.67
CA GLN A 341 -50.64 -34.82 11.30
C GLN A 341 -49.16 -34.98 10.86
N LYS A 342 -48.74 -34.29 9.80
CA LYS A 342 -47.35 -34.31 9.32
C LYS A 342 -46.48 -33.16 9.88
N VAL A 343 -47.06 -32.27 10.66
CA VAL A 343 -46.40 -31.21 11.36
C VAL A 343 -46.58 -31.38 12.85
N GLY A 344 -45.47 -31.48 13.60
CA GLY A 344 -45.62 -31.76 15.01
C GLY A 344 -44.35 -31.44 15.83
N ILE A 345 -44.56 -31.34 17.15
CA ILE A 345 -43.46 -31.14 18.12
C ILE A 345 -42.85 -32.50 18.46
N ARG A 346 -41.50 -32.52 18.52
CA ARG A 346 -40.79 -33.61 19.18
C ARG A 346 -40.19 -33.15 20.50
N LEU A 347 -40.40 -33.98 21.53
CA LEU A 347 -39.93 -33.72 22.89
C LEU A 347 -38.61 -34.49 23.17
N PRO A 348 -37.85 -34.12 24.17
CA PRO A 348 -36.62 -34.81 24.58
C PRO A 348 -36.82 -36.30 24.88
N SER A 349 -38.02 -36.73 25.31
CA SER A 349 -38.38 -38.13 25.52
C SER A 349 -38.24 -39.02 24.27
N ALA A 350 -38.24 -38.41 23.07
CA ALA A 350 -38.01 -39.11 21.80
C ALA A 350 -36.53 -39.31 21.46
N ILE A 351 -35.59 -38.75 22.23
CA ILE A 351 -34.15 -38.86 22.00
C ILE A 351 -33.67 -40.23 22.46
N LYS A 352 -33.19 -41.04 21.50
CA LYS A 352 -32.63 -42.37 21.81
C LYS A 352 -31.37 -42.26 22.68
N GLY A 353 -31.31 -43.04 23.78
CA GLY A 353 -30.14 -43.10 24.65
C GLY A 353 -30.03 -41.90 25.62
N LEU A 354 -31.04 -41.05 25.73
CA LEU A 354 -31.04 -39.98 26.73
C LEU A 354 -31.47 -40.56 28.10
N LEU A 355 -30.67 -40.33 29.12
CA LEU A 355 -30.98 -40.73 30.52
C LEU A 355 -31.06 -39.45 31.38
N ASP A 356 -32.23 -38.83 31.42
CA ASP A 356 -32.48 -37.68 32.26
C ASP A 356 -33.16 -38.10 33.59
N ARG A 357 -32.44 -37.88 34.72
CA ARG A 357 -32.96 -38.08 36.05
C ARG A 357 -33.32 -36.76 36.77
N THR A 358 -33.07 -35.63 36.11
CA THR A 358 -33.33 -34.32 36.72
C THR A 358 -34.79 -33.90 36.62
N GLY A 359 -35.52 -34.45 35.65
CA GLY A 359 -36.92 -34.10 35.35
C GLY A 359 -37.11 -32.67 34.83
N ARG A 360 -35.99 -31.95 34.51
CA ARG A 360 -36.01 -30.55 34.11
C ARG A 360 -36.01 -30.36 32.59
N LEU A 361 -35.80 -31.41 31.84
CA LEU A 361 -35.69 -31.41 30.36
C LEU A 361 -36.90 -31.99 29.70
N SER A 362 -38.10 -31.46 29.97
CA SER A 362 -39.38 -32.03 29.45
C SER A 362 -39.93 -31.30 28.24
N GLY A 363 -39.62 -30.02 28.07
CA GLY A 363 -40.12 -29.20 26.97
C GLY A 363 -39.28 -29.27 25.70
N PRO A 364 -39.85 -28.86 24.54
CA PRO A 364 -39.16 -28.89 23.26
C PRO A 364 -37.95 -27.94 23.21
N GLU A 365 -37.89 -26.96 24.07
CA GLU A 365 -36.74 -26.04 24.24
C GLU A 365 -35.49 -26.70 24.82
N ALA A 366 -35.57 -27.93 25.32
CA ALA A 366 -34.44 -28.67 25.82
C ALA A 366 -33.75 -29.53 24.73
N VAL A 367 -34.36 -29.64 23.54
CA VAL A 367 -33.83 -30.46 22.45
C VAL A 367 -32.47 -29.98 21.98
N THR A 368 -32.35 -28.69 21.71
CA THR A 368 -31.10 -28.06 21.22
C THR A 368 -29.97 -28.16 22.22
N PRO A 369 -30.12 -27.81 23.51
CA PRO A 369 -29.05 -28.00 24.50
C PRO A 369 -28.65 -29.48 24.69
N ILE A 370 -29.55 -30.43 24.59
CA ILE A 370 -29.23 -31.87 24.62
C ILE A 370 -28.41 -32.25 23.35
N GLY A 371 -28.79 -31.68 22.21
CA GLY A 371 -28.07 -31.86 20.94
C GLY A 371 -26.65 -31.34 21.02
N ILE A 372 -26.46 -30.17 21.62
CA ILE A 372 -25.10 -29.60 21.87
C ILE A 372 -24.27 -30.57 22.74
N ALA A 373 -24.85 -31.09 23.82
CA ALA A 373 -24.18 -32.06 24.67
C ALA A 373 -23.82 -33.35 23.93
N SER A 374 -24.73 -33.87 23.12
CA SER A 374 -24.53 -35.07 22.31
C SER A 374 -23.38 -34.89 21.30
N MET A 375 -23.41 -33.79 20.55
CA MET A 375 -22.36 -33.48 19.53
C MET A 375 -21.00 -33.25 20.18
N THR A 376 -20.96 -32.51 21.32
CA THR A 376 -19.73 -32.29 22.08
C THR A 376 -19.15 -33.62 22.57
N SER A 377 -20.02 -34.55 23.01
CA SER A 377 -19.62 -35.90 23.41
C SER A 377 -18.97 -36.69 22.30
N ALA A 378 -19.58 -36.63 21.12
CA ALA A 378 -19.11 -37.33 19.93
C ALA A 378 -17.91 -36.68 19.25
N GLY A 379 -17.48 -35.48 19.73
CA GLY A 379 -16.45 -34.70 19.07
C GLY A 379 -16.87 -34.20 17.67
N GLN A 380 -18.20 -34.11 17.45
CA GLN A 380 -18.79 -33.61 16.20
C GLN A 380 -19.05 -32.11 16.31
N GLY A 381 -18.61 -31.35 15.34
CA GLY A 381 -18.69 -29.89 15.30
C GLY A 381 -17.32 -29.24 15.11
N MET A 382 -17.27 -27.94 15.24
CA MET A 382 -16.03 -27.20 15.12
C MET A 382 -15.14 -27.43 16.35
N GLN A 383 -13.96 -27.96 16.11
CA GLN A 383 -12.90 -28.02 17.10
C GLN A 383 -11.93 -26.87 16.86
N PHE A 384 -11.38 -26.34 17.93
CA PHE A 384 -10.40 -25.28 17.87
C PHE A 384 -9.10 -25.73 18.52
N ILE A 385 -7.99 -25.32 17.92
CA ILE A 385 -6.68 -25.38 18.55
C ILE A 385 -6.32 -23.98 19.04
N ASN A 386 -5.71 -23.92 20.21
CA ASN A 386 -5.18 -22.67 20.76
C ASN A 386 -3.70 -22.57 20.37
N VAL A 387 -3.35 -21.52 19.67
CA VAL A 387 -1.98 -21.22 19.26
C VAL A 387 -1.60 -19.86 19.82
N THR A 388 -0.39 -19.70 20.30
CA THR A 388 0.11 -18.40 20.73
C THR A 388 0.94 -17.77 19.64
N VAL A 389 0.63 -16.57 19.20
CA VAL A 389 1.41 -15.80 18.21
C VAL A 389 1.90 -14.51 18.84
N ASN A 390 3.22 -14.35 18.96
CA ASN A 390 3.85 -13.22 19.64
C ASN A 390 3.23 -12.90 21.01
N GLY A 391 2.93 -13.94 21.80
CA GLY A 391 2.31 -13.81 23.12
C GLY A 391 0.78 -13.66 23.14
N ALA A 392 0.14 -13.44 21.98
CA ALA A 392 -1.32 -13.39 21.88
C ALA A 392 -1.89 -14.80 21.64
N ARG A 393 -2.85 -15.22 22.44
CA ARG A 393 -3.58 -16.49 22.20
C ARG A 393 -4.55 -16.32 21.06
N ILE A 394 -4.53 -17.28 20.13
CA ILE A 394 -5.36 -17.32 18.94
C ILE A 394 -6.06 -18.66 18.87
N LYS A 395 -7.34 -18.61 18.57
CA LYS A 395 -8.13 -19.83 18.32
C LYS A 395 -8.18 -20.07 16.82
N MET A 396 -7.65 -21.20 16.39
CA MET A 396 -7.72 -21.66 15.00
C MET A 396 -8.73 -22.79 14.88
N LEU A 397 -9.54 -22.72 13.84
CA LEU A 397 -10.50 -23.76 13.53
C LEU A 397 -9.78 -25.02 13.06
N ASP A 398 -10.13 -26.19 13.63
CA ASP A 398 -9.55 -27.49 13.29
C ASP A 398 -10.00 -28.04 11.93
N LEU A 399 -10.98 -27.45 11.29
CA LEU A 399 -11.49 -27.85 9.96
C LEU A 399 -10.60 -27.38 8.80
N SER A 400 -9.68 -26.48 9.01
CA SER A 400 -8.84 -25.97 7.93
C SER A 400 -7.67 -26.93 7.67
N GLN A 401 -7.48 -27.37 6.42
CA GLN A 401 -6.22 -27.97 5.97
C GLN A 401 -4.99 -27.05 6.23
N LYS A 402 -5.25 -25.81 6.56
CA LYS A 402 -4.25 -24.78 6.87
C LYS A 402 -4.11 -24.57 8.38
N LYS A 403 -3.98 -25.65 9.15
CA LYS A 403 -3.40 -25.60 10.49
C LYS A 403 -1.89 -25.37 10.36
N ASP A 404 -1.51 -24.30 9.73
CA ASP A 404 -0.13 -23.97 9.46
C ASP A 404 0.22 -22.59 10.06
N VAL A 405 1.49 -22.30 10.05
CA VAL A 405 2.03 -21.03 10.54
C VAL A 405 1.37 -19.84 9.82
N LEU A 406 1.13 -19.95 8.50
CA LEU A 406 0.51 -18.87 7.73
C LEU A 406 -0.92 -18.59 8.20
N GLY A 407 -1.70 -19.63 8.44
CA GLY A 407 -3.07 -19.51 8.97
C GLY A 407 -3.09 -18.85 10.35
N ALA A 408 -2.17 -19.25 11.26
CA ALA A 408 -2.03 -18.67 12.58
C ALA A 408 -1.65 -17.17 12.52
N LEU A 409 -0.67 -16.81 11.67
CA LEU A 409 -0.23 -15.45 11.48
C LEU A 409 -1.33 -14.56 10.86
N SER A 410 -2.12 -15.12 9.93
CA SER A 410 -3.23 -14.40 9.30
C SER A 410 -4.34 -14.09 10.30
N LEU A 411 -4.73 -15.07 11.13
CA LEU A 411 -5.75 -14.91 12.16
C LEU A 411 -5.33 -13.96 13.27
N SER A 412 -4.03 -13.91 13.59
CA SER A 412 -3.51 -13.03 14.63
C SER A 412 -3.57 -11.55 14.28
N GLY A 413 -3.79 -11.20 13.01
CA GLY A 413 -3.66 -9.85 12.52
C GLY A 413 -2.23 -9.30 12.51
N VAL A 414 -1.24 -10.06 12.96
CA VAL A 414 0.17 -9.67 13.01
C VAL A 414 0.69 -9.31 11.62
N MET A 415 0.19 -9.99 10.58
CA MET A 415 0.55 -9.70 9.18
C MET A 415 0.09 -8.31 8.68
N ARG A 416 -0.84 -7.63 9.36
CA ARG A 416 -1.22 -6.25 9.01
C ARG A 416 -0.11 -5.25 9.33
N ASN A 417 0.65 -5.52 10.38
CA ASN A 417 1.69 -4.62 10.92
C ASN A 417 3.11 -5.13 10.67
N LYS A 418 3.29 -6.38 10.26
CA LYS A 418 4.59 -7.03 10.11
C LYS A 418 4.79 -7.56 8.70
N ARG A 419 6.02 -7.43 8.20
CA ARG A 419 6.38 -7.86 6.84
C ARG A 419 7.10 -9.20 6.89
N LEU A 420 6.63 -10.14 6.10
CA LEU A 420 7.28 -11.45 5.93
C LEU A 420 8.49 -11.37 5.00
N TYR A 421 8.40 -10.55 3.98
CA TYR A 421 9.44 -10.41 2.94
C TYR A 421 10.04 -9.01 2.97
N PRO A 422 11.38 -8.92 2.95
CA PRO A 422 12.05 -7.64 2.88
C PRO A 422 11.87 -7.02 1.50
N ARG A 423 11.95 -5.72 1.44
CA ARG A 423 12.17 -5.01 0.17
C ARG A 423 13.66 -5.00 -0.11
N MET A 424 14.02 -5.18 -1.36
CA MET A 424 15.38 -4.91 -1.82
C MET A 424 15.63 -3.41 -1.74
N GLY A 425 16.81 -3.00 -1.28
CA GLY A 425 17.25 -1.61 -1.34
C GLY A 425 17.19 -1.08 -2.77
N MET A 426 16.79 0.17 -2.94
CA MET A 426 16.67 0.79 -4.26
C MET A 426 18.04 0.86 -4.93
N ALA A 427 18.10 0.55 -6.21
CA ALA A 427 19.29 0.72 -7.03
C ALA A 427 19.40 2.17 -7.49
N VAL A 428 20.65 2.67 -7.63
CA VAL A 428 20.96 3.93 -8.26
C VAL A 428 21.47 3.65 -9.67
N SER A 429 20.84 4.24 -10.67
CA SER A 429 21.23 4.13 -12.08
C SER A 429 21.82 5.43 -12.54
N VAL A 430 23.02 5.40 -13.15
CA VAL A 430 23.74 6.57 -13.62
C VAL A 430 24.27 6.35 -15.03
N GLU A 431 24.37 7.42 -15.78
CA GLU A 431 25.03 7.46 -17.09
C GLU A 431 26.44 8.02 -16.88
N VAL A 432 27.47 7.23 -17.13
CA VAL A 432 28.87 7.64 -17.01
C VAL A 432 29.51 7.63 -18.39
N ASN A 433 29.87 8.82 -18.92
CA ASN A 433 30.43 8.98 -20.27
C ASN A 433 29.61 8.28 -21.36
N GLY A 434 28.26 8.37 -21.29
CA GLY A 434 27.35 7.73 -22.24
C GLY A 434 27.07 6.25 -21.98
N VAL A 435 27.63 5.64 -20.94
CA VAL A 435 27.41 4.24 -20.57
C VAL A 435 26.59 4.16 -19.29
N PHE A 436 25.48 3.43 -19.33
CA PHE A 436 24.65 3.21 -18.17
C PHE A 436 25.31 2.24 -17.17
N LYS A 437 25.36 2.63 -15.92
CA LYS A 437 25.79 1.80 -14.79
C LYS A 437 24.68 1.76 -13.74
N THR A 438 24.43 0.57 -13.18
CA THR A 438 23.49 0.39 -12.08
C THR A 438 24.23 -0.10 -10.84
N ILE A 439 24.08 0.62 -9.74
CA ILE A 439 24.60 0.26 -8.43
C ILE A 439 23.42 -0.34 -7.67
N LYS A 440 23.53 -1.59 -7.28
CA LYS A 440 22.43 -2.30 -6.60
C LYS A 440 22.45 -1.97 -5.12
N GLY A 441 21.27 -1.77 -4.54
CA GLY A 441 21.09 -1.81 -3.10
C GLY A 441 21.31 -3.22 -2.53
N THR A 442 21.32 -3.34 -1.23
CA THR A 442 21.50 -4.63 -0.56
C THR A 442 20.23 -5.45 -0.54
N MET A 443 20.35 -6.76 -0.48
CA MET A 443 19.21 -7.65 -0.18
C MET A 443 18.88 -7.52 1.31
N GLY A 444 17.56 -7.36 1.61
CA GLY A 444 17.11 -7.41 2.99
C GLY A 444 17.12 -8.84 3.56
N GLN A 445 16.85 -8.93 4.84
CA GLN A 445 16.72 -10.22 5.54
C GLN A 445 15.24 -10.58 5.66
N PRO A 446 14.83 -11.80 5.28
CA PRO A 446 13.45 -12.28 5.45
C PRO A 446 13.07 -12.35 6.93
N ALA A 447 11.77 -12.31 7.19
CA ALA A 447 11.25 -12.49 8.54
C ALA A 447 11.73 -13.81 9.14
N ARG A 448 12.03 -13.80 10.42
CA ARG A 448 12.37 -15.00 11.17
C ARG A 448 11.13 -15.49 11.90
N ILE A 449 10.74 -16.72 11.61
CA ILE A 449 9.58 -17.36 12.22
C ILE A 449 10.07 -18.59 12.97
N THR A 450 9.61 -18.73 14.21
CA THR A 450 9.89 -19.92 15.03
C THR A 450 8.56 -20.52 15.52
N VAL A 451 8.54 -21.83 15.65
CA VAL A 451 7.47 -22.60 16.30
C VAL A 451 8.10 -23.32 17.49
N ASN A 452 7.62 -23.04 18.68
CA ASN A 452 8.18 -23.56 19.96
C ASN A 452 9.70 -23.31 20.07
N GLY A 453 10.18 -22.16 19.59
CA GLY A 453 11.61 -21.80 19.59
C GLY A 453 12.44 -22.42 18.47
N ALA A 454 11.91 -23.35 17.69
CA ALA A 454 12.60 -23.94 16.53
C ALA A 454 12.26 -23.16 15.26
N PRO A 455 13.24 -22.88 14.34
CA PRO A 455 12.99 -22.19 13.09
C PRO A 455 11.94 -22.93 12.24
N ALA A 456 10.92 -22.21 11.79
CA ALA A 456 9.97 -22.74 10.82
C ALA A 456 10.60 -22.70 9.42
N GLY A 457 10.81 -23.85 8.82
CA GLY A 457 11.39 -23.95 7.48
C GLY A 457 10.48 -23.48 6.36
N SER A 458 9.17 -23.31 6.63
CA SER A 458 8.14 -22.89 5.68
C SER A 458 6.95 -22.32 6.44
N LEU A 459 6.19 -21.44 5.79
CA LEU A 459 4.89 -20.95 6.29
C LEU A 459 3.82 -22.05 6.34
N THR A 460 4.02 -23.17 5.66
CA THR A 460 3.12 -24.32 5.61
C THR A 460 3.43 -25.38 6.68
N VAL A 461 4.34 -25.08 7.63
CA VAL A 461 4.57 -25.96 8.77
C VAL A 461 3.29 -26.11 9.57
N PRO A 462 2.80 -27.37 9.78
CA PRO A 462 1.57 -27.58 10.54
C PRO A 462 1.75 -27.18 12.00
N VAL A 463 0.72 -26.59 12.58
CA VAL A 463 0.67 -26.19 13.99
C VAL A 463 -0.30 -27.07 14.76
N ARG A 464 -0.04 -27.25 16.04
CA ARG A 464 -0.81 -28.08 16.97
C ARG A 464 -1.38 -27.22 18.11
N ASP A 465 -2.32 -27.80 18.83
CA ASP A 465 -2.83 -27.17 20.05
C ASP A 465 -1.71 -26.90 21.05
N GLY A 466 -1.63 -25.68 21.54
CA GLY A 466 -0.62 -25.22 22.49
C GLY A 466 0.68 -24.69 21.86
N ASP A 467 0.85 -24.74 20.54
CA ASP A 467 2.06 -24.23 19.87
C ASP A 467 2.23 -22.72 20.06
N CYS A 468 3.51 -22.32 20.20
CA CYS A 468 3.92 -20.93 20.32
C CYS A 468 4.68 -20.51 19.07
N ILE A 469 4.16 -19.52 18.36
CA ILE A 469 4.74 -18.96 17.14
C ILE A 469 5.29 -17.57 17.44
N GLU A 470 6.55 -17.35 17.10
CA GLU A 470 7.17 -16.03 17.17
C GLU A 470 7.55 -15.56 15.77
N LEU A 471 7.15 -14.33 15.43
CA LEU A 471 7.47 -13.66 14.18
C LEU A 471 8.31 -12.43 14.48
N VAL A 472 9.54 -12.40 13.97
CA VAL A 472 10.40 -11.21 13.91
C VAL A 472 10.35 -10.67 12.49
N ASP A 473 10.14 -9.36 12.37
CA ASP A 473 9.97 -8.69 11.07
C ASP A 473 11.14 -8.90 10.12
N ALA A 474 10.82 -8.90 8.83
CA ALA A 474 11.80 -8.75 7.78
C ALA A 474 12.48 -7.37 7.88
N VAL A 475 13.78 -7.34 7.64
CA VAL A 475 14.57 -6.11 7.57
C VAL A 475 14.81 -5.77 6.12
N ASP A 476 14.37 -4.58 5.70
CA ASP A 476 14.56 -4.10 4.34
C ASP A 476 16.06 -3.92 4.03
N GLY A 477 16.44 -4.13 2.79
CA GLY A 477 17.79 -3.85 2.31
C GLY A 477 18.08 -2.35 2.28
N GLU A 478 19.32 -2.00 2.44
CA GLU A 478 19.80 -0.61 2.35
C GLU A 478 19.83 -0.16 0.89
N ASP A 479 19.40 1.06 0.64
CA ASP A 479 19.47 1.69 -0.66
C ASP A 479 20.92 1.83 -1.13
N ALA A 480 21.13 1.76 -2.43
CA ALA A 480 22.45 1.95 -3.02
C ALA A 480 22.98 3.34 -2.69
N SER A 481 24.19 3.41 -2.19
CA SER A 481 24.95 4.64 -1.97
C SER A 481 26.29 4.51 -2.65
N ALA A 482 26.66 5.51 -3.43
CA ALA A 482 27.96 5.56 -4.09
C ALA A 482 28.46 7.00 -4.20
N LYS A 483 29.78 7.14 -4.30
CA LYS A 483 30.44 8.39 -4.62
C LYS A 483 30.77 8.43 -6.11
N VAL A 484 30.99 9.62 -6.63
CA VAL A 484 31.42 9.83 -8.02
C VAL A 484 32.67 9.00 -8.33
N SER A 485 33.64 8.96 -7.41
CA SER A 485 34.85 8.14 -7.55
C SER A 485 34.60 6.65 -7.77
N ASP A 486 33.52 6.11 -7.19
CA ASP A 486 33.23 4.69 -7.27
C ASP A 486 32.69 4.30 -8.66
N VAL A 487 32.07 5.24 -9.36
CA VAL A 487 31.46 5.01 -10.68
C VAL A 487 32.39 5.36 -11.83
N ILE A 488 33.26 6.38 -11.70
CA ILE A 488 34.21 6.78 -12.73
C ILE A 488 35.55 6.02 -12.66
N GLY A 489 35.88 5.45 -11.48
CA GLY A 489 37.21 4.89 -11.19
C GLY A 489 38.28 5.95 -10.98
N HIS A 490 39.55 5.53 -10.89
CA HIS A 490 40.66 6.40 -10.63
C HIS A 490 41.24 6.99 -11.94
N HIS A 491 40.50 7.92 -12.54
CA HIS A 491 41.00 8.64 -13.73
C HIS A 491 41.83 9.84 -13.30
N ARG A 492 43.14 9.73 -13.48
CA ARG A 492 44.13 10.80 -13.22
C ARG A 492 45.05 10.92 -14.41
N VAL A 493 45.39 12.14 -14.80
CA VAL A 493 46.40 12.44 -15.81
C VAL A 493 47.74 12.74 -15.08
N ARG A 494 48.80 12.05 -15.48
CA ARG A 494 50.16 12.31 -14.99
C ARG A 494 50.88 13.13 -16.06
N CYS A 495 51.34 14.31 -15.72
CA CYS A 495 52.13 15.20 -16.57
C CYS A 495 53.36 15.73 -15.82
N ILE A 496 54.28 16.37 -16.54
CA ILE A 496 55.45 16.99 -15.95
C ILE A 496 55.25 18.50 -16.02
N LEU A 497 55.09 19.17 -14.90
CA LEU A 497 55.00 20.63 -14.80
C LEU A 497 56.37 21.18 -14.34
N ASN A 498 57.04 22.00 -15.16
CA ASN A 498 58.31 22.61 -14.82
C ASN A 498 59.33 21.60 -14.27
N ASN A 499 59.46 20.43 -14.93
CA ASN A 499 60.31 19.29 -14.55
C ASN A 499 59.85 18.51 -13.27
N GLU A 500 58.66 18.78 -12.73
CA GLU A 500 58.10 18.04 -11.59
C GLU A 500 56.93 17.14 -12.05
N LEU A 501 56.92 15.87 -11.65
CA LEU A 501 55.83 14.96 -11.94
C LEU A 501 54.58 15.33 -11.15
N VAL A 502 53.48 15.61 -11.81
CA VAL A 502 52.19 15.98 -11.22
C VAL A 502 51.13 14.98 -11.65
N SER A 503 50.28 14.58 -10.72
CA SER A 503 49.17 13.70 -10.98
C SER A 503 47.84 14.41 -10.67
N VAL A 504 47.11 14.79 -11.69
CA VAL A 504 45.90 15.62 -11.56
C VAL A 504 44.67 14.75 -11.76
N PRO A 505 43.65 14.79 -10.87
CA PRO A 505 42.40 14.12 -11.10
C PRO A 505 41.68 14.79 -12.29
N MET A 506 41.05 13.97 -13.13
CA MET A 506 40.23 14.51 -14.23
C MET A 506 39.00 15.26 -13.64
N PRO A 507 38.68 16.44 -14.17
CA PRO A 507 37.47 17.13 -13.78
C PRO A 507 36.24 16.28 -14.07
N VAL A 508 35.26 16.32 -13.17
CA VAL A 508 34.03 15.55 -13.30
C VAL A 508 32.85 16.48 -13.19
N THR A 509 31.90 16.30 -14.07
CA THR A 509 30.62 16.98 -14.02
C THR A 509 29.51 15.98 -13.71
N MET A 510 28.55 16.40 -12.92
CA MET A 510 27.31 15.66 -12.66
C MET A 510 26.14 16.57 -13.03
N ASN A 511 25.34 16.14 -13.99
CA ASN A 511 24.23 16.92 -14.57
C ASN A 511 24.67 18.30 -15.10
N GLY A 512 25.89 18.38 -15.65
CA GLY A 512 26.47 19.61 -16.18
C GLY A 512 27.13 20.53 -15.16
N ALA A 513 27.08 20.22 -13.87
CA ALA A 513 27.79 20.98 -12.84
C ALA A 513 29.07 20.25 -12.39
N VAL A 514 30.17 20.99 -12.21
CA VAL A 514 31.42 20.43 -11.70
C VAL A 514 31.23 19.99 -10.25
N VAL A 515 31.62 18.75 -9.96
CA VAL A 515 31.48 18.16 -8.63
C VAL A 515 32.80 17.55 -8.15
N PRO A 516 33.07 17.52 -6.83
CA PRO A 516 34.18 16.80 -6.29
C PRO A 516 34.00 15.28 -6.43
N HIS A 517 35.11 14.54 -6.47
CA HIS A 517 35.13 13.08 -6.66
C HIS A 517 34.45 12.29 -5.51
N ASP A 518 34.36 12.87 -4.33
CA ASP A 518 33.72 12.32 -3.16
C ASP A 518 32.25 12.72 -3.02
N ALA A 519 31.72 13.48 -4.00
CA ALA A 519 30.30 13.84 -4.03
C ALA A 519 29.40 12.58 -4.11
N PRO A 520 28.26 12.55 -3.40
CA PRO A 520 27.32 11.47 -3.50
C PRO A 520 26.67 11.46 -4.88
N VAL A 521 26.52 10.27 -5.44
CA VAL A 521 25.82 10.06 -6.72
C VAL A 521 24.33 10.05 -6.48
N VAL A 522 23.57 10.76 -7.31
CA VAL A 522 22.10 10.75 -7.30
C VAL A 522 21.55 9.87 -8.41
N ASP A 523 20.37 9.31 -8.19
CA ASP A 523 19.73 8.48 -9.21
C ASP A 523 19.50 9.25 -10.51
N ARG A 524 19.71 8.57 -11.64
CA ARG A 524 19.61 9.11 -13.01
C ARG A 524 20.58 10.26 -13.31
N ALA A 525 21.65 10.41 -12.53
CA ALA A 525 22.66 11.40 -12.82
C ALA A 525 23.42 11.07 -14.11
N ARG A 526 23.74 12.13 -14.86
CA ARG A 526 24.69 12.06 -15.97
C ARG A 526 26.04 12.55 -15.48
N ILE A 527 27.00 11.66 -15.45
CA ILE A 527 28.38 11.92 -15.00
C ILE A 527 29.28 11.89 -16.21
N ALA A 528 30.02 12.97 -16.41
CA ALA A 528 31.00 13.04 -17.49
C ALA A 528 32.36 13.44 -16.91
N THR A 529 33.41 12.83 -17.47
CA THR A 529 34.78 13.22 -17.17
C THR A 529 35.25 14.14 -18.28
N GLU A 530 35.85 15.27 -17.91
CA GLU A 530 36.40 16.24 -18.86
C GLU A 530 37.90 16.07 -18.99
N PRO A 531 38.49 16.43 -20.17
CA PRO A 531 39.94 16.45 -20.31
C PRO A 531 40.58 17.39 -19.29
N VAL A 532 41.71 16.99 -18.77
CA VAL A 532 42.52 17.86 -17.91
C VAL A 532 43.15 18.95 -18.76
N ALA A 533 42.81 20.21 -18.55
CA ALA A 533 43.43 21.35 -19.18
C ALA A 533 44.57 21.89 -18.33
N VAL A 534 45.45 22.75 -18.89
CA VAL A 534 46.60 23.33 -18.18
C VAL A 534 46.17 24.06 -16.92
N HIS A 535 45.10 24.83 -16.94
CA HIS A 535 44.59 25.53 -15.75
C HIS A 535 44.24 24.59 -14.60
N HIS A 536 43.82 23.34 -14.87
CA HIS A 536 43.61 22.33 -13.84
C HIS A 536 44.91 21.85 -13.22
N VAL A 537 45.98 21.74 -14.03
CA VAL A 537 47.30 21.34 -13.57
C VAL A 537 47.89 22.43 -12.66
N LEU A 538 47.79 23.70 -13.06
CA LEU A 538 48.24 24.85 -12.30
C LEU A 538 47.50 24.96 -10.98
N ARG A 539 46.18 24.89 -11.00
CA ARG A 539 45.32 24.93 -9.80
C ARG A 539 45.68 23.80 -8.82
N HIS A 540 45.94 22.60 -9.32
CA HIS A 540 46.29 21.45 -8.49
C HIS A 540 47.62 21.67 -7.74
N LYS A 541 48.52 22.51 -8.29
CA LYS A 541 49.76 22.91 -7.67
C LYS A 541 49.67 24.21 -6.86
N GLY A 542 48.45 24.76 -6.70
CA GLY A 542 48.24 26.01 -5.96
C GLY A 542 48.65 27.28 -6.73
N ILE A 543 48.87 27.17 -8.05
CA ILE A 543 49.15 28.31 -8.92
C ILE A 543 47.80 28.86 -9.39
N GLU A 544 47.44 30.04 -8.90
CA GLU A 544 46.19 30.69 -9.28
C GLU A 544 46.27 31.27 -10.70
N ALA A 545 45.58 30.63 -11.63
CA ALA A 545 45.47 31.10 -13.00
C ALA A 545 44.70 32.44 -13.13
N GLY A 546 44.03 32.88 -12.06
CA GLY A 546 43.29 34.16 -12.03
C GLY A 546 44.18 35.40 -12.18
N HIS A 547 45.48 35.30 -11.95
CA HIS A 547 46.46 36.37 -12.22
C HIS A 547 47.06 36.28 -13.63
N CYS A 548 46.73 35.23 -14.39
CA CYS A 548 47.19 35.08 -15.78
C CYS A 548 46.28 35.92 -16.68
N LEU A 549 46.88 36.98 -17.26
CA LEU A 549 46.14 37.80 -18.23
C LEU A 549 46.24 37.13 -19.61
N GLU A 550 45.12 36.63 -20.07
CA GLU A 550 44.97 36.13 -21.43
C GLU A 550 43.77 36.79 -22.03
N ARG A 551 43.97 37.77 -22.86
CA ARG A 551 42.92 38.45 -23.61
C ARG A 551 43.39 38.73 -25.02
N GLN A 552 42.46 38.95 -25.89
CA GLN A 552 42.69 39.44 -27.25
C GLN A 552 42.30 40.89 -27.28
N ILE A 553 43.19 41.76 -27.75
CA ILE A 553 42.82 43.14 -28.07
C ILE A 553 42.53 43.21 -29.58
N LEU A 554 41.41 43.81 -29.93
CA LEU A 554 41.02 44.10 -31.30
C LEU A 554 41.45 45.51 -31.66
N VAL A 555 42.25 45.67 -32.68
CA VAL A 555 42.64 46.98 -33.22
C VAL A 555 42.34 47.07 -34.69
N ASN A 556 41.85 48.22 -35.15
CA ASN A 556 41.66 48.48 -36.57
C ASN A 556 42.86 49.27 -37.08
N ILE A 557 43.50 48.80 -38.14
CA ILE A 557 44.63 49.46 -38.75
C ILE A 557 44.23 49.80 -40.18
N ASN A 558 44.09 51.07 -40.51
CA ASN A 558 43.63 51.50 -41.82
C ASN A 558 42.39 50.76 -42.31
N ASN A 559 41.33 50.67 -41.42
CA ASN A 559 40.08 49.91 -41.63
C ASN A 559 40.25 48.39 -41.74
N THR A 560 41.38 47.82 -41.38
CA THR A 560 41.57 46.36 -41.35
C THR A 560 41.67 45.89 -39.90
N PRO A 561 40.72 45.04 -39.44
CA PRO A 561 40.79 44.55 -38.05
C PRO A 561 41.93 43.57 -37.86
N ARG A 562 42.68 43.73 -36.76
CA ARG A 562 43.69 42.79 -36.31
C ARG A 562 43.45 42.42 -34.86
N VAL A 563 43.57 41.12 -34.58
CA VAL A 563 43.49 40.56 -33.21
C VAL A 563 44.88 40.30 -32.70
N LEU A 564 45.22 40.87 -31.54
CA LEU A 564 46.51 40.76 -30.93
C LEU A 564 46.39 40.07 -29.56
N PRO A 565 47.06 38.90 -29.36
CA PRO A 565 47.05 38.23 -28.05
C PRO A 565 47.87 39.00 -27.03
N GLN A 566 47.30 39.25 -25.85
CA GLN A 566 48.00 39.87 -24.73
C GLN A 566 48.12 38.89 -23.57
N ARG A 567 49.32 38.49 -23.19
CA ARG A 567 49.62 37.51 -22.15
C ARG A 567 50.68 38.02 -21.20
N ASN A 568 50.52 37.63 -19.90
CA ASN A 568 51.53 37.87 -18.87
C ASN A 568 52.22 36.58 -18.43
N TYR A 569 52.25 35.56 -19.27
CA TYR A 569 52.90 34.28 -19.01
C TYR A 569 53.42 33.64 -20.29
N THR A 570 54.41 32.79 -20.14
CA THR A 570 54.83 31.84 -21.17
C THR A 570 54.32 30.47 -20.80
N LEU A 571 53.59 29.81 -21.73
CA LEU A 571 53.07 28.48 -21.56
C LEU A 571 53.36 27.63 -22.79
N THR A 572 53.97 26.48 -22.57
CA THR A 572 54.18 25.49 -23.62
C THR A 572 53.85 24.09 -23.18
N ILE A 573 53.36 23.24 -24.10
CA ILE A 573 53.22 21.80 -23.92
C ILE A 573 54.14 21.13 -24.94
N ASN A 574 55.04 20.28 -24.46
CA ASN A 574 56.03 19.58 -25.30
C ASN A 574 56.83 20.55 -26.21
N GLY A 575 57.12 21.75 -25.71
CA GLY A 575 57.85 22.78 -26.42
C GLY A 575 57.04 23.58 -27.46
N ARG A 576 55.74 23.35 -27.59
CA ARG A 576 54.83 24.12 -28.45
C ARG A 576 53.99 25.09 -27.63
N ALA A 577 53.77 26.28 -28.13
CA ALA A 577 52.92 27.26 -27.46
C ALA A 577 51.53 26.69 -27.20
N ALA A 578 51.04 26.97 -26.04
CA ALA A 578 49.75 26.48 -25.57
C ALA A 578 48.97 27.57 -24.80
N ASP A 579 47.68 27.32 -24.58
CA ASP A 579 46.80 28.19 -23.81
C ASP A 579 46.34 27.49 -22.53
N LEU A 580 45.80 28.23 -21.57
CA LEU A 580 45.33 27.69 -20.29
C LEU A 580 44.30 26.60 -20.42
N ASP A 581 43.49 26.63 -21.49
CA ASP A 581 42.43 25.63 -21.78
C ASP A 581 42.94 24.49 -22.66
N THR A 582 44.23 24.49 -23.06
CA THR A 582 44.80 23.41 -23.87
C THR A 582 44.75 22.10 -23.07
N PRO A 583 44.17 21.00 -23.66
CA PRO A 583 44.14 19.70 -23.00
C PRO A 583 45.57 19.14 -22.76
N VAL A 584 45.74 18.57 -21.58
CA VAL A 584 46.98 17.90 -21.16
C VAL A 584 46.77 16.39 -21.14
N SER A 585 47.60 15.68 -21.86
CA SER A 585 47.60 14.24 -21.97
C SER A 585 48.59 13.56 -21.03
N GLN A 586 48.44 12.24 -20.92
CA GLN A 586 49.37 11.43 -20.10
C GLN A 586 50.82 11.53 -20.63
N GLY A 587 51.72 12.02 -19.77
CA GLY A 587 53.16 12.15 -20.08
C GLY A 587 53.57 13.50 -20.67
N ASP A 588 52.65 14.43 -20.89
CA ASP A 588 52.98 15.75 -21.43
C ASP A 588 53.88 16.53 -20.49
N ALA A 589 54.83 17.28 -21.12
CA ALA A 589 55.70 18.21 -20.45
C ALA A 589 55.14 19.64 -20.57
N VAL A 590 54.60 20.16 -19.51
CA VAL A 590 54.00 21.49 -19.40
C VAL A 590 55.07 22.43 -18.81
N PHE A 591 55.41 23.47 -19.52
CA PHE A 591 56.26 24.54 -19.01
C PHE A 591 55.43 25.80 -18.82
N PHE A 592 55.43 26.34 -17.61
CA PHE A 592 54.69 27.55 -17.26
C PHE A 592 55.58 28.51 -16.48
N GLN A 593 55.69 29.74 -16.96
CA GLN A 593 56.45 30.80 -16.30
C GLN A 593 55.66 32.12 -16.33
N PRO A 594 55.36 32.74 -15.21
CA PRO A 594 54.79 34.08 -15.17
C PRO A 594 55.79 35.09 -15.77
N GLN A 595 55.28 36.09 -16.48
CA GLN A 595 56.03 37.18 -17.08
C GLN A 595 55.30 38.52 -16.84
N GLU A 596 55.97 39.64 -17.05
CA GLU A 596 55.28 40.93 -17.12
C GLU A 596 54.38 41.00 -18.36
N PRO A 597 53.22 41.66 -18.27
CA PRO A 597 52.34 41.75 -19.42
C PRO A 597 52.99 42.44 -20.61
N SER A 598 52.96 41.83 -21.77
CA SER A 598 53.40 42.47 -23.02
C SER A 598 52.33 43.45 -23.50
N PHE A 599 52.68 44.75 -23.53
CA PHE A 599 51.82 45.77 -24.10
C PHE A 599 52.33 46.11 -25.49
N TYR A 600 51.43 46.09 -26.47
CA TYR A 600 51.71 46.50 -27.84
C TYR A 600 51.70 48.01 -27.93
N ARG A 601 52.71 48.54 -28.68
CA ARG A 601 52.75 49.96 -29.12
C ARG A 601 52.32 50.08 -30.55
N VAL A 602 52.01 51.29 -30.97
CA VAL A 602 51.60 51.57 -32.35
C VAL A 602 52.63 51.08 -33.36
N ARG A 603 53.95 51.28 -33.07
CA ARG A 603 55.04 50.83 -33.94
C ARG A 603 55.18 49.31 -34.07
N ASP A 604 54.62 48.56 -33.12
CA ASP A 604 54.69 47.09 -33.16
C ASP A 604 53.75 46.49 -34.17
N VAL A 605 52.74 47.25 -34.61
CA VAL A 605 51.68 46.78 -35.49
C VAL A 605 51.61 47.50 -36.83
N VAL A 606 52.26 48.69 -36.93
CA VAL A 606 52.31 49.51 -38.15
C VAL A 606 53.75 49.91 -38.46
N ASP A 607 54.12 49.73 -39.71
CA ASP A 607 55.42 50.19 -40.21
C ASP A 607 55.36 51.70 -40.47
N ILE A 608 56.05 52.47 -39.67
CA ILE A 608 56.07 53.95 -39.69
C ILE A 608 57.46 54.43 -40.18
N PRO A 609 57.53 54.91 -41.40
CA PRO A 609 58.78 55.43 -41.94
C PRO A 609 59.18 56.69 -41.20
N GLU A 610 60.41 56.69 -40.66
CA GLU A 610 61.01 57.84 -39.94
C GLU A 610 61.58 58.80 -40.94
N GLY A 611 61.54 60.10 -40.57
CA GLY A 611 62.14 61.19 -41.31
C GLY A 611 61.18 62.33 -41.66
N ILE A 612 61.79 63.44 -42.05
CA ILE A 612 61.03 64.66 -42.51
C ILE A 612 61.48 64.96 -43.93
N ASP A 613 60.52 64.98 -44.86
CA ASP A 613 60.66 65.47 -46.20
C ASP A 613 60.65 67.01 -46.17
N ARG A 614 61.51 67.69 -46.90
CA ARG A 614 61.47 69.15 -46.99
C ARG A 614 60.95 69.58 -48.34
N ILE A 615 60.03 70.52 -48.35
CA ILE A 615 59.57 71.21 -49.54
C ILE A 615 59.91 72.68 -49.39
N THR A 616 60.45 73.28 -50.47
CA THR A 616 60.69 74.72 -50.51
C THR A 616 59.61 75.41 -51.28
N ILE A 617 59.02 76.47 -50.73
CA ILE A 617 57.97 77.30 -51.30
C ILE A 617 58.48 78.77 -51.29
N ASN A 618 58.35 79.47 -52.44
CA ASN A 618 58.68 80.89 -52.49
C ASN A 618 57.50 81.76 -52.08
N VAL A 619 57.66 82.51 -50.98
CA VAL A 619 56.61 83.40 -50.50
C VAL A 619 57.06 84.86 -50.59
N ASN A 620 56.37 85.63 -51.48
CA ASN A 620 56.74 87.06 -51.75
C ASN A 620 58.23 87.28 -52.09
N GLY A 621 58.79 86.35 -52.88
CA GLY A 621 60.22 86.43 -53.27
C GLY A 621 61.22 85.85 -52.27
N ARG A 622 60.76 85.22 -51.17
CA ARG A 622 61.58 84.59 -50.17
C ARG A 622 61.30 83.09 -50.14
N ASP A 623 62.36 82.31 -50.20
CA ASP A 623 62.19 80.84 -50.11
C ASP A 623 62.00 80.38 -48.65
N ILE A 624 61.04 79.52 -48.42
CA ILE A 624 60.71 78.95 -47.08
C ILE A 624 60.73 77.46 -47.21
N ASP A 625 61.51 76.80 -46.35
CA ASP A 625 61.59 75.40 -46.25
C ASP A 625 60.60 74.88 -45.20
N ILE A 626 59.66 74.07 -45.60
CA ILE A 626 58.69 73.42 -44.74
C ILE A 626 58.99 71.95 -44.59
N GLY A 627 59.13 71.48 -43.35
CA GLY A 627 59.37 70.08 -42.99
C GLY A 627 58.03 69.34 -42.94
N LEU A 628 57.88 68.33 -43.78
CA LEU A 628 56.70 67.39 -43.77
C LEU A 628 57.15 66.06 -43.18
N ARG A 629 56.47 65.58 -42.08
CA ARG A 629 56.68 64.19 -41.60
C ARG A 629 56.27 63.21 -42.65
N LYS A 630 57.08 62.15 -42.87
CA LYS A 630 56.84 61.11 -43.88
C LYS A 630 55.55 60.31 -43.59
N ALA A 631 55.17 60.20 -42.32
CA ALA A 631 53.91 59.60 -41.89
C ALA A 631 53.38 60.28 -40.64
N GLN A 632 52.09 60.46 -40.55
CA GLN A 632 51.41 60.88 -39.35
C GLN A 632 50.47 59.74 -38.93
N VAL A 633 50.46 59.41 -37.63
CA VAL A 633 49.65 58.32 -37.06
C VAL A 633 48.60 58.91 -36.19
N PHE A 634 47.37 58.45 -36.41
CA PHE A 634 46.23 58.82 -35.62
C PHE A 634 45.65 57.56 -34.92
N MET A 635 45.33 57.68 -33.66
CA MET A 635 44.59 56.68 -32.91
C MET A 635 43.30 57.29 -32.41
N ASN A 636 42.16 56.74 -32.77
CA ASN A 636 40.82 57.23 -32.43
C ASN A 636 40.66 58.72 -32.83
N GLY A 637 41.23 59.14 -33.99
CA GLY A 637 41.12 60.50 -34.51
C GLY A 637 42.10 61.53 -33.92
N HIS A 638 42.93 61.18 -32.97
CA HIS A 638 43.98 62.03 -32.40
C HIS A 638 45.38 61.60 -32.89
N GLU A 639 46.22 62.59 -33.18
CA GLU A 639 47.60 62.31 -33.56
C GLU A 639 48.38 61.76 -32.35
N VAL A 640 49.02 60.60 -32.54
CA VAL A 640 49.74 59.90 -31.45
C VAL A 640 51.17 59.61 -31.82
N SER A 641 52.04 59.43 -30.77
CA SER A 641 53.40 58.96 -30.97
C SER A 641 53.40 57.48 -31.43
N PRO A 642 54.37 57.08 -32.27
CA PRO A 642 54.59 55.66 -32.58
C PRO A 642 54.84 54.79 -31.34
N ASP A 643 55.26 55.39 -30.19
CA ASP A 643 55.55 54.76 -28.92
C ASP A 643 54.32 54.65 -28.01
N GLU A 644 53.12 55.16 -28.45
CA GLU A 644 51.90 55.11 -27.67
C GLU A 644 51.43 53.65 -27.56
N PHE A 645 50.90 53.31 -26.40
CA PHE A 645 50.37 51.95 -26.14
C PHE A 645 48.99 51.77 -26.79
N LEU A 646 48.80 50.60 -27.40
CA LEU A 646 47.51 50.22 -27.95
C LEU A 646 46.50 49.88 -26.86
N VAL A 647 45.28 50.33 -27.08
CA VAL A 647 44.12 49.97 -26.27
C VAL A 647 43.16 49.13 -27.08
N ASP A 648 42.34 48.31 -26.40
CA ASP A 648 41.32 47.50 -27.09
C ASP A 648 40.30 48.40 -27.78
N GLY A 649 39.94 48.06 -29.01
CA GLY A 649 39.08 48.89 -29.84
C GLY A 649 39.77 50.07 -30.54
N ALA A 650 41.09 50.20 -30.43
CA ALA A 650 41.80 51.32 -31.09
C ALA A 650 41.66 51.27 -32.61
N ASP A 651 41.32 52.46 -33.17
CA ASP A 651 41.28 52.71 -34.60
C ASP A 651 42.52 53.50 -35.00
N ILE A 652 43.43 52.84 -35.70
CA ILE A 652 44.74 53.41 -36.11
C ILE A 652 44.71 53.73 -37.57
N THR A 653 44.87 55.01 -37.87
CA THR A 653 45.00 55.48 -39.25
C THR A 653 46.37 56.07 -39.48
N VAL A 654 47.07 55.62 -40.49
CA VAL A 654 48.36 56.13 -40.87
C VAL A 654 48.28 56.82 -42.21
N TYR A 655 48.60 58.09 -42.19
CA TYR A 655 48.66 58.91 -43.40
C TYR A 655 50.13 59.04 -43.84
N TYR A 656 50.44 58.49 -44.99
CA TYR A 656 51.72 58.58 -45.60
C TYR A 656 51.79 59.83 -46.49
N SER A 657 52.79 60.69 -46.33
CA SER A 657 52.96 61.85 -47.17
C SER A 657 53.45 61.45 -48.55
N LYS A 658 52.51 61.28 -49.49
CA LYS A 658 52.79 60.99 -50.89
C LYS A 658 52.77 62.22 -51.83
N GLN A 659 52.40 63.42 -51.30
CA GLN A 659 52.33 64.63 -52.09
C GLN A 659 53.09 65.73 -51.43
N HIS A 660 54.09 66.26 -52.15
CA HIS A 660 54.88 67.42 -51.71
C HIS A 660 54.07 68.74 -51.79
N GLN A 661 52.99 68.83 -51.05
CA GLN A 661 52.04 69.97 -51.02
C GLN A 661 51.65 70.26 -49.59
N VAL A 662 51.55 71.56 -49.23
CA VAL A 662 51.02 72.07 -47.94
C VAL A 662 49.77 72.89 -48.21
N LEU A 663 48.94 73.07 -47.17
CA LEU A 663 47.84 74.01 -47.29
C LEU A 663 48.40 75.45 -47.14
N LEU A 664 47.82 76.40 -47.88
CA LEU A 664 48.19 77.81 -47.83
C LEU A 664 48.11 78.34 -46.34
N SER A 665 47.14 77.88 -45.58
CA SER A 665 47.00 78.24 -44.16
C SER A 665 48.18 77.78 -43.29
N GLU A 666 48.84 76.64 -43.63
CA GLU A 666 49.95 76.07 -42.89
C GLU A 666 51.28 76.89 -43.12
N ILE A 667 51.37 77.59 -44.30
CA ILE A 667 52.51 78.44 -44.63
C ILE A 667 52.62 79.61 -43.61
N PHE A 668 51.54 80.08 -43.06
CA PHE A 668 51.50 81.13 -42.05
C PHE A 668 52.20 80.77 -40.74
N ASN A 669 52.46 79.52 -40.48
CA ASN A 669 53.24 79.07 -39.33
C ASN A 669 54.77 79.29 -39.55
N TYR A 670 55.19 79.63 -40.79
CA TYR A 670 56.52 79.74 -41.20
C TYR A 670 56.92 81.19 -41.69
N ILE A 671 55.95 82.10 -41.74
CA ILE A 671 56.09 83.47 -42.18
C ILE A 671 55.52 84.45 -41.11
N ASP A 672 56.30 85.54 -40.85
CA ASP A 672 55.78 86.67 -40.09
C ASP A 672 55.08 87.63 -41.07
N VAL A 673 53.80 87.78 -40.89
CA VAL A 673 52.97 88.77 -41.59
C VAL A 673 52.93 90.05 -40.74
N ASP A 674 53.55 91.19 -41.29
CA ASP A 674 53.47 92.44 -40.58
C ASP A 674 52.03 92.94 -40.42
N ALA A 675 51.52 92.82 -39.18
CA ALA A 675 50.15 93.24 -38.85
C ALA A 675 49.87 94.72 -39.14
N SER A 676 50.94 95.59 -39.23
CA SER A 676 50.72 96.95 -39.58
C SER A 676 50.31 97.18 -41.06
N GLN A 677 50.72 96.34 -41.91
CA GLN A 677 50.32 96.36 -43.34
C GLN A 677 48.89 95.77 -43.55
N ALA A 678 48.39 95.01 -42.63
CA ALA A 678 47.06 94.42 -42.67
C ALA A 678 45.99 95.34 -42.14
N LEU A 679 46.27 96.40 -41.41
CA LEU A 679 45.34 97.31 -40.83
C LEU A 679 44.49 98.02 -41.90
N GLY A 680 43.19 97.72 -41.98
CA GLY A 680 42.25 98.27 -42.91
C GLY A 680 42.27 97.72 -44.34
N LYS A 681 43.11 96.75 -44.60
CA LYS A 681 43.28 96.14 -45.93
C LYS A 681 42.72 94.66 -45.95
N ARG A 682 42.37 94.19 -47.12
CA ARG A 682 41.95 92.80 -47.38
C ARG A 682 43.17 92.02 -47.89
N MET A 683 43.48 90.94 -47.28
CA MET A 683 44.54 90.03 -47.75
C MET A 683 44.03 89.15 -48.88
N ARG A 684 44.72 89.15 -50.02
CA ARG A 684 44.52 88.21 -51.15
C ARG A 684 45.78 87.36 -51.30
N PHE A 685 45.48 86.21 -51.71
CA PHE A 685 46.54 85.19 -51.91
C PHE A 685 46.50 84.76 -53.37
N PHE A 686 47.68 84.54 -53.87
CA PHE A 686 47.90 83.96 -55.17
C PHE A 686 48.94 82.86 -55.05
N VAL A 687 48.67 81.71 -55.68
CA VAL A 687 49.62 80.63 -55.85
C VAL A 687 49.89 80.46 -57.31
N ASP A 688 51.14 80.64 -57.77
CA ASP A 688 51.52 80.66 -59.19
C ASP A 688 50.61 81.58 -60.02
N ASP A 689 50.43 82.82 -59.51
CA ASP A 689 49.61 83.92 -60.06
C ASP A 689 48.09 83.62 -60.13
N ALA A 690 47.64 82.47 -59.68
CA ALA A 690 46.21 82.17 -59.56
C ALA A 690 45.65 82.58 -58.20
N PRO A 691 44.43 83.19 -58.10
CA PRO A 691 43.78 83.53 -56.84
C PRO A 691 43.62 82.28 -55.97
N ALA A 692 44.01 82.38 -54.68
CA ALA A 692 44.01 81.27 -53.76
C ALA A 692 43.31 81.61 -52.45
N GLY A 693 42.85 80.58 -51.69
CA GLY A 693 42.28 80.70 -50.37
C GLY A 693 43.08 79.86 -49.33
N PHE A 694 42.78 80.02 -48.06
CA PHE A 694 43.51 79.33 -46.94
C PHE A 694 43.58 77.79 -47.12
N THR A 695 42.61 77.20 -47.80
CA THR A 695 42.52 75.77 -48.06
C THR A 695 43.17 75.31 -49.36
N THR A 696 43.77 76.26 -50.13
CA THR A 696 44.45 75.93 -51.35
C THR A 696 45.74 75.16 -51.07
N ARG A 697 45.92 74.04 -51.76
CA ARG A 697 47.16 73.25 -51.69
C ARG A 697 48.25 73.88 -52.50
N VAL A 698 49.43 74.11 -51.85
CA VAL A 698 50.58 74.70 -52.39
C VAL A 698 51.62 73.60 -52.66
N PRO A 699 51.98 73.31 -53.92
CA PRO A 699 53.05 72.31 -54.22
C PRO A 699 54.43 72.85 -53.97
N ALA A 700 55.42 71.89 -53.87
CA ALA A 700 56.83 72.25 -53.73
C ALA A 700 57.27 73.12 -54.94
N GLY A 701 57.98 74.20 -54.70
CA GLY A 701 58.49 75.14 -55.67
C GLY A 701 57.46 76.16 -56.13
N ALA A 702 56.25 76.16 -55.61
CA ALA A 702 55.22 77.18 -55.97
C ALA A 702 55.59 78.58 -55.47
N GLN A 703 55.20 79.59 -56.25
CA GLN A 703 55.31 81.01 -55.86
C GLN A 703 54.00 81.47 -55.19
N VAL A 704 54.06 81.75 -53.92
CA VAL A 704 52.98 82.28 -53.15
C VAL A 704 53.11 83.77 -52.99
N ARG A 705 52.13 84.55 -53.45
CA ARG A 705 52.14 85.99 -53.28
C ARG A 705 50.93 86.42 -52.40
N ILE A 706 51.34 87.13 -51.34
CA ILE A 706 50.40 87.72 -50.38
C ILE A 706 50.33 89.17 -50.64
N VAL A 707 49.17 89.71 -51.00
CA VAL A 707 48.99 91.16 -51.38
C VAL A 707 47.94 91.73 -50.48
N PHE A 708 48.18 93.00 -50.03
CA PHE A 708 47.32 93.78 -49.19
C PHE A 708 46.62 94.86 -50.06
N GLU A 709 45.33 94.74 -50.31
CA GLU A 709 44.53 95.72 -51.12
C GLU A 709 43.62 96.56 -50.19
N ASP A 710 43.45 97.81 -50.50
CA ASP A 710 42.58 98.64 -49.73
C ASP A 710 41.13 98.20 -49.87
N ARG A 711 40.36 98.24 -48.76
CA ARG A 711 38.91 97.94 -48.81
C ARG A 711 38.25 99.05 -49.55
N ASN A 712 37.75 98.79 -50.81
CA ASN A 712 36.77 99.64 -51.48
C ASN A 712 35.45 99.43 -50.84
#